data_f207e3c13550a1f834c0544e3729224a
#
_entry.id   f207e3c13550a1f834c0544e3729224a
#
_cell.length_a   1.000
_cell.length_b   1.000
_cell.length_c   1.000
_cell.angle_alpha   90.00
_cell.angle_beta   90.00
_cell.angle_gamma   90.00
#
_symmetry.space_group_name_H-M   'P 1'
#
loop_
_entity.id
_entity.type
_entity.pdbx_description
1 polymer ?
#
loop_
_entity_poly.entity_id
_entity_poly.type
_entity_poly.pdbx_seq_one_letter_code
_entity_poly.pdbx_strand_id
1 'polypeptide(L)'
;MTRIGLYTATENELGSVQRAAGRLDGIDLVVRSEGDLDDQTDVEAFVDDCADAAAVVFWLHGGEDSMPGYEYAVDRLRELGVPLIVKGTGDAFAFEDTSVADADRDQIYAYLERGGTINVEHCCRFLASEYGGVDAEYDEPTELPTEGVYHPDHPGIEYDALRETFDPEKPTVAIWFYESHWTHENTRYVDAQVRALESQGANALPIFCNPAADEEGQENAEWVTDNWLLEDGEPVVDAVLSSFMFSLSMDERGRSASDEGDSAEDVFLDRLGVPVLQTVTTMRSRSRYESSDTGVMGFELALSVALPEFDGNVITHPISGKERMDDAADIGSAPKHHFPIEERVDHAARLAVNWARLRYLDNDDKTVAVVLHNYPPSDDGIGTAFGLDSPASTITLLDELDARVYDLGDSHPASGQQLIDTLTSQLTLDNRWVAPEDVRDRSVDVVSTDQYNEWFADADERFRENITEEWGDPPDRPFAIPGAEFGNVLVTVQPPRGFGMDPAKVYHDSDLQPPHDYYAFYAWLRNSFEADAVVHLGTHGSLEWLPGKTVGLNGESAPDQLIGDLPNVYPYIVNNPGEGTQAKRRSYAAIVDYLTPVMANAGTYDELSELEELANEYREAGMEDARSDSGEQLEELIRERVDDLDLAVELGTSGEIDEQMEVRGPDEAGSTLAEGDVAGDELAIDELVERIHEYLTDVKTTQIRLGLHTMGEPPIDDRLVEYLVALTRLENGDTPSLRESVAGALGVDYDAMRNRPGEYDDALGMTYAEAADHVHESCVELVETRAANEFDVPDSEREAGPDDEVNINLLVVDIDTLGDGRAKSGAHNDLREALAFICEEAAPRVRGAEDEVPRTADALNGDYVPPGGSGAPTRGGVDLLPTCQAYFAGTLRGSSV
;
A
#
# COMPACT_ATOMS: atom_id res chain seq x y z
N MET A 1 -5.93 -57.36 -5.04
CA MET A 1 -6.45 -56.05 -4.76
C MET A 1 -6.61 -55.35 -6.08
N THR A 2 -7.72 -54.71 -6.33
CA THR A 2 -7.90 -53.92 -7.55
C THR A 2 -7.09 -52.62 -7.40
N ARG A 3 -6.31 -52.28 -8.42
CA ARG A 3 -5.46 -51.08 -8.36
C ARG A 3 -6.10 -49.97 -9.15
N ILE A 4 -5.99 -48.72 -8.64
CA ILE A 4 -6.38 -47.50 -9.31
C ILE A 4 -5.16 -46.54 -9.24
N GLY A 5 -4.77 -45.99 -10.39
CA GLY A 5 -3.78 -44.97 -10.49
C GLY A 5 -4.41 -43.57 -10.36
N LEU A 6 -3.76 -42.65 -9.69
CA LEU A 6 -4.21 -41.29 -9.58
C LEU A 6 -3.02 -40.33 -9.58
N TYR A 7 -3.10 -39.32 -10.44
CA TYR A 7 -2.25 -38.14 -10.36
C TYR A 7 -3.11 -36.94 -9.97
N THR A 8 -2.65 -36.13 -9.01
CA THR A 8 -3.27 -34.85 -8.70
C THR A 8 -2.24 -33.73 -8.66
N ALA A 9 -2.58 -32.60 -9.25
CA ALA A 9 -1.73 -31.41 -9.28
C ALA A 9 -1.81 -30.58 -8.00
N THR A 10 -2.79 -30.81 -7.11
CA THR A 10 -2.96 -30.04 -5.88
C THR A 10 -2.77 -30.89 -4.62
N GLU A 11 -2.19 -30.26 -3.58
CA GLU A 11 -1.92 -30.93 -2.31
C GLU A 11 -3.17 -31.07 -1.42
N ASN A 12 -4.16 -30.19 -1.57
CA ASN A 12 -5.43 -30.30 -0.85
C ASN A 12 -6.19 -31.57 -1.29
N GLU A 13 -6.34 -31.78 -2.60
CA GLU A 13 -6.95 -32.98 -3.20
C GLU A 13 -6.23 -34.25 -2.76
N LEU A 14 -4.88 -34.20 -2.74
CA LEU A 14 -4.06 -35.35 -2.30
C LEU A 14 -4.39 -35.75 -0.84
N GLY A 15 -4.69 -34.77 0.04
CA GLY A 15 -5.16 -35.02 1.40
C GLY A 15 -6.47 -35.82 1.43
N SER A 16 -7.44 -35.46 0.57
CA SER A 16 -8.72 -36.20 0.43
C SER A 16 -8.52 -37.61 -0.13
N VAL A 17 -7.63 -37.75 -1.12
CA VAL A 17 -7.28 -39.09 -1.69
C VAL A 17 -6.67 -39.99 -0.61
N GLN A 18 -5.77 -39.46 0.23
CA GLN A 18 -5.16 -40.23 1.31
C GLN A 18 -6.18 -40.74 2.32
N ARG A 19 -7.09 -39.83 2.76
CA ARG A 19 -8.15 -40.24 3.71
C ARG A 19 -9.12 -41.22 3.10
N ALA A 20 -9.49 -41.03 1.82
CA ALA A 20 -10.31 -42.00 1.07
C ALA A 20 -9.61 -43.35 1.02
N ALA A 21 -8.31 -43.42 0.72
CA ALA A 21 -7.53 -44.64 0.70
C ALA A 21 -7.65 -45.46 2.01
N GLY A 22 -7.65 -44.77 3.15
CA GLY A 22 -7.86 -45.40 4.45
C GLY A 22 -9.24 -46.03 4.67
N ARG A 23 -10.23 -45.74 3.80
CA ARG A 23 -11.60 -46.26 3.85
C ARG A 23 -11.89 -47.28 2.75
N LEU A 24 -10.95 -47.56 1.88
CA LEU A 24 -11.10 -48.43 0.72
C LEU A 24 -10.61 -49.85 1.04
N ASP A 25 -11.54 -50.78 1.35
CA ASP A 25 -11.21 -52.19 1.57
C ASP A 25 -11.06 -52.93 0.24
N GLY A 26 -9.88 -53.54 0.00
CA GLY A 26 -9.63 -54.36 -1.19
C GLY A 26 -9.29 -53.58 -2.47
N ILE A 27 -9.23 -52.26 -2.40
CA ILE A 27 -8.78 -51.37 -3.48
C ILE A 27 -7.41 -50.78 -3.08
N ASP A 28 -6.47 -50.79 -3.99
CA ASP A 28 -5.10 -50.28 -3.81
C ASP A 28 -4.92 -49.02 -4.66
N LEU A 29 -4.48 -47.89 -4.06
CA LEU A 29 -4.24 -46.65 -4.77
C LEU A 29 -2.74 -46.47 -5.02
N VAL A 30 -2.39 -46.12 -6.25
CA VAL A 30 -1.05 -45.66 -6.64
C VAL A 30 -1.15 -44.19 -7.00
N VAL A 31 -0.70 -43.34 -6.10
CA VAL A 31 -0.88 -41.90 -6.23
C VAL A 31 0.47 -41.20 -6.45
N ARG A 32 0.48 -40.17 -7.29
CA ARG A 32 1.57 -39.20 -7.44
C ARG A 32 1.03 -37.77 -7.48
N SER A 33 1.83 -36.88 -7.01
CA SER A 33 1.61 -35.44 -7.15
C SER A 33 2.73 -34.80 -7.98
N GLU A 34 2.59 -33.52 -8.29
CA GLU A 34 3.62 -32.78 -9.03
C GLU A 34 5.01 -32.92 -8.41
N GLY A 35 5.10 -32.85 -7.07
CA GLY A 35 6.35 -32.99 -6.33
C GLY A 35 6.93 -34.42 -6.25
N ASP A 36 6.27 -35.43 -6.85
CA ASP A 36 6.75 -36.82 -6.91
C ASP A 36 7.25 -37.20 -8.31
N LEU A 37 7.13 -36.29 -9.29
CA LEU A 37 7.52 -36.50 -10.69
C LEU A 37 8.60 -35.50 -11.11
N ASP A 38 9.80 -35.65 -10.53
CA ASP A 38 10.90 -34.71 -10.77
C ASP A 38 11.56 -34.92 -12.16
N ASP A 39 11.57 -36.13 -12.66
CA ASP A 39 12.19 -36.46 -13.95
C ASP A 39 11.40 -37.55 -14.74
N GLN A 40 11.84 -37.81 -15.97
CA GLN A 40 11.25 -38.82 -16.85
C GLN A 40 11.22 -40.20 -16.21
N THR A 41 12.17 -40.56 -15.34
CA THR A 41 12.25 -41.88 -14.70
C THR A 41 11.12 -42.06 -13.69
N ASP A 42 10.74 -40.99 -12.99
CA ASP A 42 9.62 -41.02 -12.04
C ASP A 42 8.28 -41.22 -12.78
N VAL A 43 8.11 -40.56 -13.92
CA VAL A 43 6.93 -40.74 -14.78
C VAL A 43 6.86 -42.15 -15.32
N GLU A 44 7.97 -42.73 -15.77
CA GLU A 44 8.05 -44.14 -16.23
C GLU A 44 7.69 -45.10 -15.10
N ALA A 45 8.20 -44.87 -13.88
CA ALA A 45 7.89 -45.69 -12.72
C ALA A 45 6.41 -45.63 -12.36
N PHE A 46 5.82 -44.41 -12.36
CA PHE A 46 4.38 -44.25 -12.13
C PHE A 46 3.53 -45.00 -13.12
N VAL A 47 3.83 -44.90 -14.42
CA VAL A 47 3.09 -45.60 -15.49
C VAL A 47 3.26 -47.11 -15.39
N ASP A 48 4.47 -47.60 -15.06
CA ASP A 48 4.73 -49.02 -14.84
C ASP A 48 3.97 -49.57 -13.61
N ASP A 49 3.89 -48.79 -12.51
CA ASP A 49 3.08 -49.12 -11.32
C ASP A 49 1.57 -49.20 -11.63
N CYS A 50 1.11 -48.43 -12.63
CA CYS A 50 -0.26 -48.39 -13.09
C CYS A 50 -0.56 -49.38 -14.25
N ALA A 51 0.39 -50.18 -14.72
CA ALA A 51 0.26 -51.01 -15.92
C ALA A 51 -0.86 -52.07 -15.83
N ASP A 52 -1.23 -52.47 -14.62
CA ASP A 52 -2.33 -53.46 -14.34
C ASP A 52 -3.49 -52.80 -13.55
N ALA A 53 -3.53 -51.46 -13.51
CA ALA A 53 -4.61 -50.71 -12.86
C ALA A 53 -5.95 -50.91 -13.58
N ALA A 54 -7.04 -50.92 -12.81
CA ALA A 54 -8.40 -50.93 -13.34
C ALA A 54 -8.71 -49.65 -14.14
N ALA A 55 -8.22 -48.52 -13.66
CA ALA A 55 -8.26 -47.21 -14.31
C ALA A 55 -7.20 -46.30 -13.75
N VAL A 56 -6.86 -45.22 -14.49
CA VAL A 56 -5.99 -44.16 -14.07
C VAL A 56 -6.71 -42.83 -14.26
N VAL A 57 -6.60 -41.95 -13.25
CA VAL A 57 -7.18 -40.60 -13.25
C VAL A 57 -6.04 -39.59 -13.19
N PHE A 58 -6.02 -38.63 -14.13
CA PHE A 58 -5.22 -37.44 -14.07
C PHE A 58 -6.12 -36.29 -13.68
N TRP A 59 -5.98 -35.81 -12.44
CA TRP A 59 -6.73 -34.71 -11.88
C TRP A 59 -5.82 -33.47 -11.89
N LEU A 60 -5.95 -32.68 -12.94
CA LEU A 60 -5.07 -31.60 -13.27
C LEU A 60 -5.64 -30.26 -12.76
N HIS A 61 -4.75 -29.38 -12.32
CA HIS A 61 -5.10 -27.99 -12.04
C HIS A 61 -4.62 -27.11 -13.21
N GLY A 62 -5.53 -26.77 -14.11
CA GLY A 62 -5.20 -26.19 -15.40
C GLY A 62 -5.12 -27.25 -16.51
N GLY A 63 -4.14 -27.13 -17.39
CA GLY A 63 -3.96 -27.99 -18.56
C GLY A 63 -2.90 -29.09 -18.39
N GLU A 64 -2.49 -29.64 -19.53
CA GLU A 64 -1.49 -30.70 -19.65
C GLU A 64 -0.14 -30.35 -19.03
N ASP A 65 0.23 -29.06 -19.05
CA ASP A 65 1.47 -28.52 -18.48
C ASP A 65 1.57 -28.69 -16.95
N SER A 66 0.44 -28.97 -16.28
CA SER A 66 0.41 -29.23 -14.83
C SER A 66 0.81 -30.66 -14.44
N MET A 67 1.16 -31.49 -15.39
CA MET A 67 1.70 -32.83 -15.15
C MET A 67 3.02 -33.05 -15.90
N PRO A 68 4.15 -33.22 -15.22
CA PRO A 68 5.41 -33.58 -15.84
C PRO A 68 5.28 -34.87 -16.67
N GLY A 69 5.71 -34.86 -17.92
CA GLY A 69 5.69 -36.02 -18.80
C GLY A 69 4.32 -36.48 -19.22
N TYR A 70 3.29 -35.60 -19.26
CA TYR A 70 1.90 -35.91 -19.60
C TYR A 70 1.77 -36.73 -20.90
N GLU A 71 2.31 -36.22 -22.03
CA GLU A 71 2.20 -36.90 -23.33
C GLU A 71 2.72 -38.35 -23.28
N TYR A 72 3.88 -38.56 -22.63
CA TYR A 72 4.45 -39.91 -22.47
C TYR A 72 3.52 -40.81 -21.65
N ALA A 73 3.00 -40.31 -20.52
CA ALA A 73 2.12 -41.10 -19.65
C ALA A 73 0.83 -41.47 -20.36
N VAL A 74 0.19 -40.55 -21.09
CA VAL A 74 -1.01 -40.78 -21.88
C VAL A 74 -0.77 -41.84 -22.96
N ASP A 75 0.26 -41.70 -23.77
CA ASP A 75 0.57 -42.60 -24.85
C ASP A 75 0.86 -44.03 -24.32
N ARG A 76 1.63 -44.12 -23.24
CA ARG A 76 2.03 -45.39 -22.66
C ARG A 76 0.85 -46.12 -22.00
N LEU A 77 -0.04 -45.43 -21.26
CA LEU A 77 -1.24 -46.01 -20.68
C LEU A 77 -2.21 -46.48 -21.78
N ARG A 78 -2.32 -45.72 -22.87
CA ARG A 78 -3.09 -46.10 -24.06
C ARG A 78 -2.53 -47.36 -24.74
N GLU A 79 -1.22 -47.47 -24.88
CA GLU A 79 -0.56 -48.68 -25.40
C GLU A 79 -0.81 -49.92 -24.53
N LEU A 80 -0.85 -49.74 -23.20
CA LEU A 80 -1.12 -50.80 -22.23
C LEU A 80 -2.59 -51.16 -22.18
N GLY A 81 -3.47 -50.33 -22.76
CA GLY A 81 -4.92 -50.55 -22.75
C GLY A 81 -5.56 -50.28 -21.39
N VAL A 82 -4.94 -49.46 -20.55
CA VAL A 82 -5.49 -49.06 -19.25
C VAL A 82 -6.50 -47.93 -19.46
N PRO A 83 -7.71 -48.01 -18.91
CA PRO A 83 -8.69 -46.93 -18.96
C PRO A 83 -8.11 -45.66 -18.33
N LEU A 84 -8.12 -44.54 -19.07
CA LEU A 84 -7.58 -43.24 -18.63
C LEU A 84 -8.69 -42.20 -18.59
N ILE A 85 -8.72 -41.44 -17.52
CA ILE A 85 -9.60 -40.29 -17.30
C ILE A 85 -8.71 -39.08 -17.06
N VAL A 86 -8.90 -37.97 -17.82
CA VAL A 86 -8.17 -36.72 -17.65
C VAL A 86 -9.21 -35.65 -17.34
N LYS A 87 -9.07 -35.00 -16.18
CA LYS A 87 -9.91 -33.88 -15.72
C LYS A 87 -9.02 -32.69 -15.40
N GLY A 88 -9.22 -31.58 -16.09
CA GLY A 88 -8.61 -30.29 -15.78
C GLY A 88 -9.61 -29.30 -15.17
N THR A 89 -9.17 -28.10 -14.83
CA THR A 89 -10.02 -27.00 -14.37
C THR A 89 -10.46 -26.13 -15.54
N GLY A 90 -11.75 -25.73 -15.56
CA GLY A 90 -12.38 -24.84 -16.56
C GLY A 90 -12.94 -25.56 -17.78
N ASP A 91 -13.92 -24.95 -18.46
CA ASP A 91 -14.66 -25.46 -19.61
C ASP A 91 -13.84 -25.65 -20.91
N ALA A 92 -12.63 -25.09 -20.94
CA ALA A 92 -11.81 -25.01 -22.16
C ALA A 92 -11.11 -26.33 -22.54
N PHE A 93 -11.13 -27.34 -21.68
CA PHE A 93 -10.35 -28.56 -21.86
C PHE A 93 -11.26 -29.76 -22.04
N ALA A 94 -11.80 -29.94 -23.25
CA ALA A 94 -12.29 -31.26 -23.71
C ALA A 94 -11.06 -32.16 -23.91
N PHE A 95 -10.69 -32.91 -22.87
CA PHE A 95 -9.56 -33.81 -22.97
C PHE A 95 -9.91 -34.99 -23.88
N GLU A 96 -9.46 -34.92 -25.12
CA GLU A 96 -9.58 -35.98 -26.12
C GLU A 96 -8.90 -37.30 -25.66
N ASP A 97 -8.09 -37.21 -24.62
CA ASP A 97 -7.30 -38.31 -24.07
C ASP A 97 -8.08 -39.23 -23.11
N THR A 98 -9.25 -38.81 -22.64
CA THR A 98 -10.13 -39.67 -21.85
C THR A 98 -10.65 -40.84 -22.67
N SER A 99 -10.43 -42.08 -22.21
CA SER A 99 -10.70 -43.31 -22.96
C SER A 99 -11.93 -44.09 -22.48
N VAL A 100 -12.64 -43.56 -21.45
CA VAL A 100 -13.85 -44.18 -20.89
C VAL A 100 -15.12 -43.73 -21.61
N ALA A 101 -16.27 -44.36 -21.34
CA ALA A 101 -17.55 -43.97 -21.92
C ALA A 101 -17.98 -42.59 -21.40
N ASP A 102 -18.69 -41.79 -22.23
CA ASP A 102 -19.12 -40.45 -21.87
C ASP A 102 -19.92 -40.39 -20.56
N ALA A 103 -20.82 -41.34 -20.31
CA ALA A 103 -21.61 -41.36 -19.08
C ALA A 103 -20.75 -41.62 -17.84
N ASP A 104 -19.76 -42.52 -17.95
CA ASP A 104 -18.83 -42.81 -16.85
C ASP A 104 -17.88 -41.62 -16.61
N ARG A 105 -17.41 -40.96 -17.68
CA ARG A 105 -16.61 -39.73 -17.61
C ARG A 105 -17.38 -38.66 -16.86
N ASP A 106 -18.61 -38.38 -17.25
CA ASP A 106 -19.42 -37.32 -16.66
C ASP A 106 -19.67 -37.57 -15.16
N GLN A 107 -19.87 -38.85 -14.77
CA GLN A 107 -20.01 -39.22 -13.36
C GLN A 107 -18.69 -39.07 -12.60
N ILE A 108 -17.56 -39.49 -13.17
CA ILE A 108 -16.24 -39.36 -12.55
C ILE A 108 -15.91 -37.83 -12.38
N TYR A 109 -16.16 -37.03 -13.42
CA TYR A 109 -15.96 -35.60 -13.35
C TYR A 109 -16.80 -34.98 -12.24
N ALA A 110 -18.05 -35.35 -12.09
CA ALA A 110 -18.90 -34.86 -11.01
C ALA A 110 -18.36 -35.19 -9.60
N TYR A 111 -17.77 -36.38 -9.39
CA TYR A 111 -17.08 -36.67 -8.12
C TYR A 111 -15.87 -35.78 -7.88
N LEU A 112 -15.06 -35.61 -8.91
CA LEU A 112 -13.81 -34.79 -8.80
C LEU A 112 -14.10 -33.30 -8.65
N GLU A 113 -15.13 -32.77 -9.33
CA GLU A 113 -15.56 -31.36 -9.20
C GLU A 113 -16.09 -31.05 -7.82
N ARG A 114 -16.89 -31.93 -7.26
CA ARG A 114 -17.42 -31.75 -5.90
C ARG A 114 -16.37 -31.96 -4.81
N GLY A 115 -15.28 -32.67 -5.13
CA GLY A 115 -14.13 -32.85 -4.25
C GLY A 115 -14.44 -33.53 -2.91
N GLY A 116 -13.54 -33.40 -1.98
CA GLY A 116 -13.67 -33.91 -0.63
C GLY A 116 -13.49 -35.42 -0.50
N THR A 117 -13.21 -35.87 0.71
CA THR A 117 -12.90 -37.29 1.00
C THR A 117 -14.01 -38.25 0.55
N ILE A 118 -15.30 -37.87 0.73
CA ILE A 118 -16.43 -38.72 0.42
C ILE A 118 -16.58 -38.95 -1.08
N ASN A 119 -16.47 -37.90 -1.88
CA ASN A 119 -16.59 -38.02 -3.34
C ASN A 119 -15.41 -38.79 -3.96
N VAL A 120 -14.18 -38.56 -3.44
CA VAL A 120 -13.00 -39.31 -3.86
C VAL A 120 -13.15 -40.80 -3.52
N GLU A 121 -13.67 -41.16 -2.33
CA GLU A 121 -13.94 -42.52 -1.91
C GLU A 121 -14.93 -43.22 -2.88
N HIS A 122 -16.09 -42.60 -3.15
CA HIS A 122 -17.10 -43.12 -4.06
C HIS A 122 -16.61 -43.16 -5.51
N CYS A 123 -15.82 -42.21 -5.97
CA CYS A 123 -15.15 -42.25 -7.28
C CYS A 123 -14.25 -43.51 -7.41
N CYS A 124 -13.41 -43.76 -6.41
CA CYS A 124 -12.56 -44.96 -6.41
C CYS A 124 -13.37 -46.26 -6.36
N ARG A 125 -14.45 -46.31 -5.60
CA ARG A 125 -15.37 -47.45 -5.56
C ARG A 125 -16.07 -47.65 -6.90
N PHE A 126 -16.53 -46.58 -7.54
CA PHE A 126 -17.09 -46.61 -8.89
C PHE A 126 -16.10 -47.20 -9.90
N LEU A 127 -14.86 -46.65 -9.94
CA LEU A 127 -13.80 -47.13 -10.82
C LEU A 127 -13.48 -48.62 -10.61
N ALA A 128 -13.41 -49.06 -9.34
CA ALA A 128 -13.15 -50.45 -9.00
C ALA A 128 -14.28 -51.37 -9.41
N SER A 129 -15.54 -50.93 -9.31
CA SER A 129 -16.72 -51.71 -9.73
C SER A 129 -16.80 -51.83 -11.24
N GLU A 130 -16.76 -50.70 -11.97
CA GLU A 130 -17.02 -50.68 -13.42
C GLU A 130 -15.82 -51.21 -14.24
N TYR A 131 -14.58 -50.93 -13.79
CA TYR A 131 -13.37 -51.27 -14.55
C TYR A 131 -12.54 -52.38 -13.89
N GLY A 132 -12.63 -52.54 -12.56
CA GLY A 132 -11.85 -53.52 -11.80
C GLY A 132 -12.57 -54.87 -11.52
N GLY A 133 -13.87 -54.97 -11.81
CA GLY A 133 -14.67 -56.18 -11.60
C GLY A 133 -14.86 -56.56 -10.13
N VAL A 134 -14.77 -55.59 -9.22
CA VAL A 134 -15.03 -55.73 -7.79
C VAL A 134 -16.47 -55.31 -7.51
N ASP A 135 -17.19 -56.03 -6.65
CA ASP A 135 -18.52 -55.63 -6.20
C ASP A 135 -18.37 -54.57 -5.05
N ALA A 136 -18.14 -53.31 -5.44
CA ALA A 136 -17.99 -52.20 -4.50
C ALA A 136 -19.26 -51.34 -4.56
N GLU A 137 -19.88 -51.11 -3.39
CA GLU A 137 -21.01 -50.18 -3.29
C GLU A 137 -20.51 -48.75 -3.35
N TYR A 138 -21.13 -47.91 -4.16
CA TYR A 138 -20.86 -46.46 -4.27
C TYR A 138 -22.19 -45.72 -4.36
N ASP A 139 -22.17 -44.45 -3.85
CA ASP A 139 -23.29 -43.53 -3.97
C ASP A 139 -23.02 -42.56 -5.11
N GLU A 140 -24.05 -41.85 -5.60
CA GLU A 140 -23.94 -40.75 -6.54
C GLU A 140 -23.10 -39.60 -5.93
N PRO A 141 -22.46 -38.74 -6.76
CA PRO A 141 -21.69 -37.60 -6.28
C PRO A 141 -22.49 -36.72 -5.32
N THR A 142 -21.93 -36.51 -4.13
CA THR A 142 -22.55 -35.72 -3.07
C THR A 142 -22.20 -34.24 -3.24
N GLU A 143 -23.22 -33.37 -3.27
CA GLU A 143 -23.01 -31.94 -3.20
C GLU A 143 -22.42 -31.56 -1.82
N LEU A 144 -21.35 -30.77 -1.79
CA LEU A 144 -20.80 -30.19 -0.60
C LEU A 144 -21.14 -28.69 -0.58
N PRO A 145 -21.38 -28.09 0.57
CA PRO A 145 -21.58 -26.64 0.64
C PRO A 145 -20.33 -25.89 0.16
N THR A 146 -20.56 -24.86 -0.64
CA THR A 146 -19.53 -23.96 -1.17
C THR A 146 -19.22 -22.81 -0.22
N GLU A 147 -20.15 -22.53 0.70
CA GLU A 147 -19.99 -21.57 1.79
C GLU A 147 -20.60 -22.16 3.07
N GLY A 148 -20.13 -21.68 4.21
CA GLY A 148 -20.65 -22.14 5.50
C GLY A 148 -19.82 -21.66 6.67
N VAL A 149 -20.31 -21.96 7.86
CA VAL A 149 -19.56 -21.77 9.09
C VAL A 149 -18.92 -23.07 9.56
N TYR A 150 -17.83 -22.92 10.26
CA TYR A 150 -17.07 -24.03 10.80
C TYR A 150 -16.77 -23.82 12.28
N HIS A 151 -16.77 -24.89 13.07
CA HIS A 151 -16.26 -24.84 14.44
C HIS A 151 -15.68 -26.21 14.82
N PRO A 152 -14.45 -26.29 15.37
CA PRO A 152 -13.79 -27.58 15.65
C PRO A 152 -14.56 -28.46 16.66
N ASP A 153 -15.32 -27.87 17.59
CA ASP A 153 -16.11 -28.59 18.59
C ASP A 153 -17.54 -28.90 18.15
N HIS A 154 -18.00 -28.27 17.05
CA HIS A 154 -19.38 -28.38 16.58
C HIS A 154 -19.44 -28.71 15.08
N PRO A 155 -18.98 -29.91 14.66
CA PRO A 155 -18.97 -30.26 13.25
C PRO A 155 -20.37 -30.16 12.61
N GLY A 156 -20.47 -29.45 11.49
CA GLY A 156 -21.73 -29.26 10.76
C GLY A 156 -22.72 -28.31 11.44
N ILE A 157 -22.23 -27.39 12.29
CA ILE A 157 -23.07 -26.35 12.89
C ILE A 157 -23.53 -25.37 11.81
N GLU A 158 -24.78 -24.94 11.90
CA GLU A 158 -25.37 -23.92 11.04
C GLU A 158 -25.09 -22.52 11.62
N TYR A 159 -25.06 -21.50 10.77
CA TYR A 159 -24.74 -20.12 11.14
C TYR A 159 -25.54 -19.61 12.35
N ASP A 160 -26.87 -19.70 12.32
CA ASP A 160 -27.73 -19.22 13.41
C ASP A 160 -27.43 -19.94 14.75
N ALA A 161 -27.19 -21.27 14.66
CA ALA A 161 -26.89 -22.08 15.84
C ALA A 161 -25.52 -21.73 16.44
N LEU A 162 -24.54 -21.38 15.63
CA LEU A 162 -23.23 -20.90 16.10
C LEU A 162 -23.38 -19.55 16.78
N ARG A 163 -24.10 -18.60 16.15
CA ARG A 163 -24.38 -17.27 16.68
C ARG A 163 -25.11 -17.32 18.02
N GLU A 164 -26.02 -18.28 18.23
CA GLU A 164 -26.71 -18.46 19.52
C GLU A 164 -25.77 -18.84 20.66
N THR A 165 -24.54 -19.30 20.37
CA THR A 165 -23.53 -19.61 21.40
C THR A 165 -22.71 -18.41 21.85
N PHE A 166 -22.78 -17.29 21.11
CA PHE A 166 -21.94 -16.12 21.34
C PHE A 166 -22.33 -15.36 22.61
N ASP A 167 -21.36 -14.87 23.31
CA ASP A 167 -21.51 -13.97 24.44
C ASP A 167 -21.61 -12.51 23.89
N PRO A 168 -22.75 -11.82 24.07
CA PRO A 168 -22.91 -10.48 23.52
C PRO A 168 -22.06 -9.40 24.22
N GLU A 169 -21.41 -9.73 25.35
CA GLU A 169 -20.49 -8.82 26.04
C GLU A 169 -19.04 -8.97 25.55
N LYS A 170 -18.80 -9.83 24.57
CA LYS A 170 -17.48 -10.08 24.00
C LYS A 170 -17.39 -9.65 22.55
N PRO A 171 -16.23 -9.15 22.11
CA PRO A 171 -16.02 -8.86 20.69
C PRO A 171 -16.16 -10.14 19.86
N THR A 172 -16.62 -9.99 18.64
CA THR A 172 -16.76 -11.08 17.66
C THR A 172 -15.76 -10.87 16.52
N VAL A 173 -14.90 -11.86 16.31
CA VAL A 173 -13.91 -11.84 15.22
C VAL A 173 -14.26 -12.91 14.20
N ALA A 174 -14.50 -12.49 12.93
CA ALA A 174 -14.66 -13.45 11.84
C ALA A 174 -13.29 -14.00 11.40
N ILE A 175 -13.29 -15.26 10.95
CA ILE A 175 -12.13 -15.89 10.30
C ILE A 175 -12.57 -16.26 8.89
N TRP A 176 -12.03 -15.60 7.88
CA TRP A 176 -12.27 -15.95 6.48
C TRP A 176 -11.21 -16.89 5.95
N PHE A 177 -11.66 -18.01 5.39
CA PHE A 177 -10.78 -19.00 4.79
C PHE A 177 -11.43 -19.71 3.59
N TYR A 178 -10.59 -20.31 2.74
CA TYR A 178 -11.06 -20.96 1.52
C TYR A 178 -11.95 -22.17 1.79
N GLU A 179 -13.05 -22.28 1.04
CA GLU A 179 -13.92 -23.47 0.99
C GLU A 179 -13.10 -24.74 0.73
N SER A 180 -12.11 -24.69 -0.16
CA SER A 180 -11.25 -25.84 -0.47
C SER A 180 -10.50 -26.39 0.76
N HIS A 181 -10.14 -25.55 1.71
CA HIS A 181 -9.52 -26.01 2.97
C HIS A 181 -10.52 -26.78 3.84
N TRP A 182 -11.78 -26.36 3.86
CA TRP A 182 -12.85 -27.08 4.55
C TRP A 182 -13.19 -28.39 3.83
N THR A 183 -13.43 -28.35 2.52
CA THR A 183 -13.78 -29.52 1.70
C THR A 183 -12.70 -30.60 1.78
N HIS A 184 -11.44 -30.22 1.83
CA HIS A 184 -10.31 -31.15 1.92
C HIS A 184 -9.79 -31.35 3.35
N GLU A 185 -10.52 -30.93 4.37
CA GLU A 185 -10.19 -31.10 5.81
C GLU A 185 -8.79 -30.60 6.17
N ASN A 186 -8.36 -29.47 5.58
CA ASN A 186 -7.08 -28.82 5.85
C ASN A 186 -7.26 -27.60 6.79
N THR A 187 -7.97 -27.80 7.92
CA THR A 187 -8.47 -26.75 8.82
C THR A 187 -7.68 -26.56 10.10
N ARG A 188 -6.56 -27.23 10.30
CA ARG A 188 -5.80 -27.19 11.58
C ARG A 188 -5.39 -25.79 12.00
N TYR A 189 -5.05 -24.92 11.04
CA TYR A 189 -4.69 -23.53 11.33
C TYR A 189 -5.93 -22.69 11.70
N VAL A 190 -7.11 -23.03 11.15
CA VAL A 190 -8.39 -22.43 11.53
C VAL A 190 -8.77 -22.85 12.96
N ASP A 191 -8.60 -24.14 13.28
CA ASP A 191 -8.82 -24.66 14.64
C ASP A 191 -7.97 -23.87 15.67
N ALA A 192 -6.70 -23.64 15.32
CA ALA A 192 -5.79 -22.88 16.18
C ALA A 192 -6.23 -21.42 16.33
N GLN A 193 -6.67 -20.76 15.24
CA GLN A 193 -7.21 -19.39 15.31
C GLN A 193 -8.46 -19.30 16.17
N VAL A 194 -9.42 -20.24 16.02
CA VAL A 194 -10.61 -20.31 16.87
C VAL A 194 -10.20 -20.40 18.35
N ARG A 195 -9.30 -21.33 18.69
CA ARG A 195 -8.84 -21.51 20.08
C ARG A 195 -8.13 -20.29 20.63
N ALA A 196 -7.30 -19.64 19.79
CA ALA A 196 -6.60 -18.43 20.18
C ALA A 196 -7.58 -17.28 20.48
N LEU A 197 -8.55 -17.02 19.61
CA LEU A 197 -9.57 -16.00 19.82
C LEU A 197 -10.40 -16.25 21.07
N GLU A 198 -10.91 -17.49 21.25
CA GLU A 198 -11.66 -17.88 22.44
C GLU A 198 -10.83 -17.70 23.73
N SER A 199 -9.54 -18.03 23.70
CA SER A 199 -8.62 -17.86 24.83
C SER A 199 -8.39 -16.39 25.19
N GLN A 200 -8.47 -15.48 24.21
CA GLN A 200 -8.43 -14.03 24.41
C GLN A 200 -9.79 -13.43 24.80
N GLY A 201 -10.82 -14.25 24.94
CA GLY A 201 -12.14 -13.83 25.38
C GLY A 201 -13.02 -13.24 24.27
N ALA A 202 -12.74 -13.54 23.03
CA ALA A 202 -13.59 -13.18 21.88
C ALA A 202 -14.50 -14.32 21.47
N ASN A 203 -15.59 -14.01 20.75
CA ASN A 203 -16.35 -14.96 19.96
C ASN A 203 -15.64 -15.17 18.63
N ALA A 204 -15.50 -16.42 18.19
CA ALA A 204 -14.90 -16.75 16.90
C ALA A 204 -15.99 -17.16 15.90
N LEU A 205 -16.02 -16.51 14.73
CA LEU A 205 -16.93 -16.80 13.65
C LEU A 205 -16.15 -17.27 12.39
N PRO A 206 -15.72 -18.52 12.31
CA PRO A 206 -15.03 -19.04 11.14
C PRO A 206 -16.02 -19.28 9.99
N ILE A 207 -15.73 -18.68 8.85
CA ILE A 207 -16.53 -18.75 7.63
C ILE A 207 -15.65 -19.22 6.47
N PHE A 208 -16.10 -20.25 5.77
CA PHE A 208 -15.48 -20.66 4.53
C PHE A 208 -16.35 -20.26 3.34
N CYS A 209 -15.71 -19.79 2.28
CA CYS A 209 -16.34 -19.54 0.97
C CYS A 209 -15.28 -19.54 -0.14
N ASN A 210 -15.73 -19.48 -1.38
CA ASN A 210 -14.87 -19.13 -2.50
C ASN A 210 -14.95 -17.61 -2.70
N PRO A 211 -13.91 -16.83 -2.38
CA PRO A 211 -14.01 -15.37 -2.39
C PRO A 211 -14.31 -14.76 -3.76
N ALA A 212 -13.95 -15.44 -4.84
CA ALA A 212 -14.06 -14.98 -6.23
C ALA A 212 -15.15 -15.69 -7.03
N ALA A 213 -16.09 -16.41 -6.36
CA ALA A 213 -17.15 -17.11 -7.06
C ALA A 213 -18.08 -16.12 -7.78
N ASP A 214 -18.24 -16.32 -9.09
CA ASP A 214 -19.19 -15.59 -9.96
C ASP A 214 -20.11 -16.55 -10.74
N GLU A 215 -20.24 -17.79 -10.26
CA GLU A 215 -21.09 -18.81 -10.86
C GLU A 215 -22.44 -18.88 -10.17
N GLU A 216 -23.51 -19.08 -10.96
CA GLU A 216 -24.87 -19.23 -10.45
C GLU A 216 -24.96 -20.39 -9.45
N GLY A 217 -25.11 -20.07 -8.15
CA GLY A 217 -25.23 -21.04 -7.06
C GLY A 217 -23.95 -21.23 -6.24
N GLN A 218 -22.96 -20.37 -6.41
CA GLN A 218 -21.83 -20.21 -5.49
C GLN A 218 -21.85 -18.79 -4.93
N GLU A 219 -21.77 -18.68 -3.62
CA GLU A 219 -21.82 -17.42 -2.92
C GLU A 219 -20.41 -16.97 -2.55
N ASN A 220 -20.06 -15.73 -2.89
CA ASN A 220 -18.72 -15.16 -2.68
C ASN A 220 -18.58 -14.42 -1.34
N ALA A 221 -17.42 -13.78 -1.13
CA ALA A 221 -17.14 -13.02 0.10
C ALA A 221 -18.09 -11.80 0.26
N GLU A 222 -18.52 -11.17 -0.83
CA GLU A 222 -19.50 -10.07 -0.79
C GLU A 222 -20.87 -10.58 -0.33
N TRP A 223 -21.37 -11.68 -0.89
CA TRP A 223 -22.61 -12.29 -0.44
C TRP A 223 -22.55 -12.68 1.05
N VAL A 224 -21.44 -13.29 1.49
CA VAL A 224 -21.22 -13.63 2.91
C VAL A 224 -21.28 -12.39 3.77
N THR A 225 -20.69 -11.28 3.33
CA THR A 225 -20.73 -10.00 4.03
C THR A 225 -22.15 -9.51 4.17
N ASP A 226 -22.90 -9.42 3.07
CA ASP A 226 -24.25 -8.87 3.06
C ASP A 226 -25.28 -9.73 3.83
N ASN A 227 -25.04 -11.05 3.91
CA ASN A 227 -26.01 -11.96 4.49
C ASN A 227 -25.65 -12.49 5.88
N TRP A 228 -24.36 -12.52 6.24
CA TRP A 228 -23.89 -13.10 7.51
C TRP A 228 -23.10 -12.13 8.39
N LEU A 229 -22.45 -11.12 7.80
CA LEU A 229 -21.65 -10.18 8.57
C LEU A 229 -22.34 -8.83 8.80
N LEU A 230 -23.43 -8.56 8.08
CA LEU A 230 -24.28 -7.39 8.28
C LEU A 230 -25.68 -7.80 8.73
N GLU A 231 -26.24 -7.10 9.72
CA GLU A 231 -27.63 -7.20 10.16
C GLU A 231 -28.25 -5.80 10.19
N ASP A 232 -29.28 -5.59 9.38
CA ASP A 232 -29.90 -4.27 9.17
C ASP A 232 -28.91 -3.16 8.71
N GLY A 233 -27.82 -3.55 8.05
CA GLY A 233 -26.76 -2.66 7.58
C GLY A 233 -25.65 -2.37 8.60
N GLU A 234 -25.73 -2.95 9.80
CA GLU A 234 -24.71 -2.81 10.83
C GLU A 234 -23.85 -4.10 10.93
N PRO A 235 -22.53 -4.01 11.17
CA PRO A 235 -21.70 -5.19 11.30
C PRO A 235 -22.04 -6.00 12.55
N VAL A 236 -22.06 -7.32 12.41
CA VAL A 236 -22.23 -8.26 13.53
C VAL A 236 -20.88 -8.84 14.00
N VAL A 237 -19.82 -8.35 13.46
CA VAL A 237 -18.42 -8.64 13.82
C VAL A 237 -17.67 -7.33 14.05
N ASP A 238 -16.57 -7.40 14.78
CA ASP A 238 -15.79 -6.24 15.19
C ASP A 238 -14.42 -6.21 14.51
N ALA A 239 -13.97 -7.34 13.96
CA ALA A 239 -12.78 -7.46 13.12
C ALA A 239 -12.84 -8.74 12.29
N VAL A 240 -12.02 -8.83 11.26
CA VAL A 240 -11.88 -10.01 10.41
C VAL A 240 -10.42 -10.43 10.33
N LEU A 241 -10.14 -11.72 10.54
CA LEU A 241 -8.89 -12.38 10.16
C LEU A 241 -9.09 -13.03 8.79
N SER A 242 -8.51 -12.47 7.74
CA SER A 242 -8.60 -13.00 6.39
C SER A 242 -7.34 -13.79 6.03
N SER A 243 -7.51 -14.98 5.48
CA SER A 243 -6.43 -15.77 4.87
C SER A 243 -6.62 -15.95 3.37
N PHE A 244 -7.48 -15.13 2.75
CA PHE A 244 -7.64 -15.13 1.30
C PHE A 244 -6.41 -14.55 0.62
N MET A 245 -6.07 -15.14 -0.52
CA MET A 245 -5.12 -14.59 -1.48
C MET A 245 -5.91 -13.74 -2.48
N PHE A 246 -5.25 -12.87 -3.20
CA PHE A 246 -5.83 -11.90 -4.11
C PHE A 246 -6.60 -10.78 -3.41
N SER A 247 -6.93 -9.74 -4.18
CA SER A 247 -7.83 -8.68 -3.76
C SER A 247 -9.28 -9.11 -3.95
N LEU A 248 -10.13 -8.76 -3.02
CA LEU A 248 -11.57 -9.00 -3.07
C LEU A 248 -12.31 -7.91 -3.83
N SER A 249 -11.68 -6.74 -4.01
CA SER A 249 -12.27 -5.56 -4.68
C SER A 249 -11.86 -5.40 -6.15
N MET A 250 -10.98 -6.27 -6.68
CA MET A 250 -10.53 -6.21 -8.07
C MET A 250 -11.39 -7.09 -8.98
N ASP A 251 -11.83 -6.54 -10.12
CA ASP A 251 -12.53 -7.31 -11.15
C ASP A 251 -11.59 -8.32 -11.86
N GLU A 252 -12.18 -9.27 -12.63
CA GLU A 252 -11.43 -10.25 -13.44
C GLU A 252 -10.41 -9.65 -14.43
N ARG A 253 -10.48 -8.34 -14.69
CA ARG A 253 -9.57 -7.59 -15.58
C ARG A 253 -8.47 -6.91 -14.81
N GLY A 254 -8.39 -7.12 -13.49
CA GLY A 254 -7.42 -6.48 -12.61
C GLY A 254 -7.65 -4.97 -12.45
N ARG A 255 -8.91 -4.51 -12.57
CA ARG A 255 -9.29 -3.12 -12.31
C ARG A 255 -9.97 -3.02 -10.95
N SER A 256 -9.60 -2.02 -10.18
CA SER A 256 -10.33 -1.67 -8.95
C SER A 256 -11.68 -1.06 -9.28
N ALA A 257 -12.66 -1.18 -8.41
CA ALA A 257 -13.95 -0.48 -8.51
C ALA A 257 -13.76 1.04 -8.67
N SER A 258 -12.70 1.61 -8.09
CA SER A 258 -12.33 3.01 -8.25
C SER A 258 -11.90 3.42 -9.68
N ASP A 259 -11.56 2.46 -10.55
CA ASP A 259 -11.14 2.75 -11.94
C ASP A 259 -12.30 3.03 -12.90
N GLU A 260 -13.55 2.71 -12.54
CA GLU A 260 -14.74 2.95 -13.38
C GLU A 260 -15.44 4.29 -13.08
N GLY A 261 -14.89 5.10 -12.18
CA GLY A 261 -15.48 6.39 -11.78
C GLY A 261 -16.60 6.23 -10.74
N ASP A 262 -16.83 5.04 -10.28
CA ASP A 262 -17.60 4.79 -9.07
C ASP A 262 -16.73 5.18 -7.88
N SER A 263 -17.31 5.90 -6.93
CA SER A 263 -16.62 6.34 -5.73
C SER A 263 -16.08 5.14 -4.94
N ALA A 264 -15.02 5.33 -4.17
CA ALA A 264 -14.50 4.33 -3.23
C ALA A 264 -15.56 3.74 -2.28
N GLU A 265 -16.76 4.32 -2.25
CA GLU A 265 -17.94 3.91 -1.50
C GLU A 265 -18.56 2.58 -1.97
N ASP A 266 -18.14 2.02 -3.12
CA ASP A 266 -18.71 0.78 -3.66
C ASP A 266 -17.95 -0.50 -3.27
N VAL A 267 -16.83 -0.38 -2.54
CA VAL A 267 -16.13 -1.57 -2.02
C VAL A 267 -16.97 -2.17 -0.88
N PHE A 268 -17.39 -3.43 -1.04
CA PHE A 268 -18.26 -4.08 -0.04
C PHE A 268 -17.63 -4.14 1.38
N LEU A 269 -16.30 -4.07 1.48
CA LEU A 269 -15.59 -3.98 2.75
C LEU A 269 -15.82 -2.65 3.47
N ASP A 270 -16.07 -1.56 2.74
CA ASP A 270 -16.48 -0.28 3.33
C ASP A 270 -17.86 -0.39 3.98
N ARG A 271 -18.80 -1.11 3.34
CA ARG A 271 -20.10 -1.45 3.95
C ARG A 271 -19.95 -2.30 5.20
N LEU A 272 -18.96 -3.20 5.25
CA LEU A 272 -18.66 -3.98 6.44
C LEU A 272 -18.11 -3.09 7.57
N GLY A 273 -17.30 -2.09 7.24
CA GLY A 273 -16.87 -1.03 8.16
C GLY A 273 -16.00 -1.48 9.34
N VAL A 274 -15.40 -2.68 9.31
CA VAL A 274 -14.52 -3.19 10.38
C VAL A 274 -13.13 -3.53 9.85
N PRO A 275 -12.07 -3.49 10.69
CA PRO A 275 -10.72 -3.80 10.26
C PRO A 275 -10.61 -5.23 9.73
N VAL A 276 -9.97 -5.39 8.58
CA VAL A 276 -9.61 -6.68 8.01
C VAL A 276 -8.11 -6.89 8.14
N LEU A 277 -7.71 -7.88 8.94
CA LEU A 277 -6.32 -8.23 9.17
C LEU A 277 -5.93 -9.39 8.26
N GLN A 278 -5.00 -9.11 7.36
CA GLN A 278 -4.51 -10.11 6.42
C GLN A 278 -3.51 -11.06 7.08
N THR A 279 -3.86 -12.33 7.22
CA THR A 279 -2.97 -13.39 7.66
C THR A 279 -2.46 -14.19 6.46
N VAL A 280 -1.28 -14.79 6.57
CA VAL A 280 -0.68 -15.53 5.46
C VAL A 280 -0.61 -17.02 5.78
N THR A 281 -1.16 -17.85 4.88
CA THR A 281 -0.98 -19.30 4.89
C THR A 281 0.17 -19.63 3.94
N THR A 282 1.44 -19.65 4.45
CA THR A 282 2.59 -19.84 3.57
C THR A 282 2.68 -21.26 3.02
N MET A 283 3.05 -21.35 1.74
CA MET A 283 3.31 -22.62 1.05
C MET A 283 4.63 -23.28 1.48
N ARG A 284 5.41 -22.61 2.33
CA ARG A 284 6.69 -23.11 2.85
C ARG A 284 6.49 -23.90 4.13
N SER A 285 7.47 -24.75 4.44
CA SER A 285 7.53 -25.33 5.78
C SER A 285 7.83 -24.25 6.83
N ARG A 286 7.38 -24.48 8.07
CA ARG A 286 7.68 -23.60 9.21
C ARG A 286 9.19 -23.32 9.31
N SER A 287 10.01 -24.37 9.26
CA SER A 287 11.46 -24.23 9.38
C SER A 287 12.09 -23.36 8.28
N ARG A 288 11.55 -23.43 7.06
CA ARG A 288 12.02 -22.60 5.94
C ARG A 288 11.59 -21.14 6.08
N TYR A 289 10.40 -20.89 6.60
CA TYR A 289 9.96 -19.54 6.93
C TYR A 289 10.79 -18.94 8.06
N GLU A 290 10.98 -19.67 9.17
CA GLU A 290 11.74 -19.19 10.32
C GLU A 290 13.19 -18.87 9.96
N SER A 291 13.85 -19.70 9.14
CA SER A 291 15.24 -19.49 8.72
C SER A 291 15.45 -18.46 7.60
N SER A 292 14.37 -17.87 7.06
CA SER A 292 14.46 -16.91 5.96
C SER A 292 14.48 -15.47 6.47
N ASP A 293 15.46 -14.68 6.09
CA ASP A 293 15.54 -13.26 6.41
C ASP A 293 14.48 -12.44 5.64
N THR A 294 14.01 -12.94 4.51
CA THR A 294 13.01 -12.28 3.69
C THR A 294 11.57 -12.56 4.15
N GLY A 295 11.32 -13.66 4.88
CA GLY A 295 9.98 -14.09 5.29
C GLY A 295 9.12 -14.55 4.11
N VAL A 296 8.06 -13.83 3.81
CA VAL A 296 7.19 -14.07 2.65
C VAL A 296 7.85 -13.53 1.39
N MET A 297 7.82 -14.27 0.28
CA MET A 297 8.48 -13.85 -0.97
C MET A 297 7.91 -14.55 -2.21
N GLY A 298 8.32 -14.05 -3.39
CA GLY A 298 7.87 -14.58 -4.68
C GLY A 298 6.38 -14.33 -4.90
N PHE A 299 5.66 -15.32 -5.41
CA PHE A 299 4.23 -15.17 -5.69
C PHE A 299 3.39 -14.96 -4.42
N GLU A 300 3.79 -15.50 -3.27
CA GLU A 300 3.07 -15.27 -2.00
C GLU A 300 3.08 -13.80 -1.60
N LEU A 301 4.20 -13.09 -1.82
CA LEU A 301 4.27 -11.63 -1.60
C LEU A 301 3.25 -10.89 -2.48
N ALA A 302 3.12 -11.30 -3.74
CA ALA A 302 2.17 -10.67 -4.64
C ALA A 302 0.72 -10.99 -4.23
N LEU A 303 0.39 -12.27 -4.04
CA LEU A 303 -0.98 -12.72 -3.89
C LEU A 303 -1.55 -12.57 -2.47
N SER A 304 -0.72 -12.78 -1.44
CA SER A 304 -1.17 -12.79 -0.04
C SER A 304 -0.85 -11.50 0.71
N VAL A 305 -0.11 -10.57 0.11
CA VAL A 305 0.26 -9.29 0.72
C VAL A 305 -0.11 -8.12 -0.19
N ALA A 306 0.53 -8.02 -1.38
CA ALA A 306 0.37 -6.84 -2.23
C ALA A 306 -1.05 -6.69 -2.79
N LEU A 307 -1.72 -7.78 -3.20
CA LEU A 307 -3.10 -7.73 -3.67
C LEU A 307 -4.11 -7.42 -2.55
N PRO A 308 -4.04 -8.03 -1.35
CA PRO A 308 -4.89 -7.62 -0.23
C PRO A 308 -4.67 -6.18 0.26
N GLU A 309 -3.54 -5.55 -0.04
CA GLU A 309 -3.35 -4.11 0.23
C GLU A 309 -4.32 -3.23 -0.57
N PHE A 310 -4.79 -3.69 -1.76
CA PHE A 310 -5.82 -3.01 -2.54
C PHE A 310 -7.20 -3.03 -1.89
N ASP A 311 -7.39 -3.88 -0.90
CA ASP A 311 -8.61 -3.97 -0.10
C ASP A 311 -8.48 -3.19 1.24
N GLY A 312 -7.45 -2.40 1.44
CA GLY A 312 -7.22 -1.68 2.69
C GLY A 312 -6.84 -2.56 3.88
N ASN A 313 -6.50 -3.82 3.66
CA ASN A 313 -6.20 -4.77 4.74
C ASN A 313 -4.96 -4.35 5.54
N VAL A 314 -5.04 -4.55 6.86
CA VAL A 314 -3.89 -4.49 7.76
C VAL A 314 -3.03 -5.74 7.56
N ILE A 315 -1.82 -5.56 7.03
CA ILE A 315 -0.95 -6.68 6.71
C ILE A 315 -0.28 -7.23 7.97
N THR A 316 -0.44 -8.52 8.21
CA THR A 316 0.17 -9.21 9.34
C THR A 316 1.28 -10.18 8.90
N HIS A 317 1.27 -11.40 9.34
CA HIS A 317 2.36 -12.35 9.17
C HIS A 317 1.84 -13.77 8.89
N PRO A 318 2.72 -14.72 8.51
CA PRO A 318 2.36 -16.12 8.36
C PRO A 318 1.88 -16.73 9.66
N ILE A 319 0.70 -17.37 9.60
CA ILE A 319 0.06 -18.10 10.72
C ILE A 319 0.18 -19.62 10.57
N SER A 320 0.54 -20.10 9.38
CA SER A 320 0.70 -21.54 9.11
C SER A 320 1.80 -21.79 8.10
N GLY A 321 2.43 -22.97 8.21
CA GLY A 321 3.34 -23.50 7.20
C GLY A 321 2.86 -24.85 6.67
N LYS A 322 3.25 -25.22 5.44
CA LYS A 322 2.94 -26.51 4.84
C LYS A 322 3.93 -27.58 5.29
N GLU A 323 3.43 -28.58 6.02
CA GLU A 323 4.22 -29.71 6.51
C GLU A 323 3.65 -31.04 5.99
N ARG A 324 4.55 -32.03 5.79
CA ARG A 324 4.15 -33.41 5.45
C ARG A 324 3.34 -34.03 6.57
N MET A 325 2.30 -34.74 6.21
CA MET A 325 1.55 -35.53 7.17
C MET A 325 2.30 -36.84 7.48
N ASP A 326 2.66 -37.03 8.75
CA ASP A 326 3.41 -38.22 9.22
C ASP A 326 2.55 -39.51 9.21
N ASP A 327 1.22 -39.39 9.31
CA ASP A 327 0.29 -40.52 9.41
C ASP A 327 -0.26 -40.99 8.03
N ALA A 328 0.46 -40.71 6.97
CA ALA A 328 0.04 -41.04 5.62
C ALA A 328 -0.16 -42.55 5.40
N ALA A 329 -1.31 -42.97 4.90
CA ALA A 329 -1.45 -44.26 4.25
C ALA A 329 -0.41 -44.37 3.13
N ASP A 330 0.26 -45.50 2.95
CA ASP A 330 1.27 -45.72 1.93
C ASP A 330 0.59 -45.82 0.53
N ILE A 331 0.24 -44.66 -0.02
CA ILE A 331 -0.36 -44.50 -1.34
C ILE A 331 0.65 -44.07 -2.40
N GLY A 332 1.91 -43.86 -2.01
CA GLY A 332 3.00 -43.50 -2.92
C GLY A 332 3.27 -41.98 -3.00
N SER A 333 2.43 -41.14 -2.40
CA SER A 333 2.61 -39.70 -2.25
C SER A 333 2.18 -39.26 -0.84
N ALA A 334 2.77 -38.23 -0.30
CA ALA A 334 2.48 -37.72 1.03
C ALA A 334 1.97 -36.28 0.96
N PRO A 335 0.70 -36.04 1.28
CA PRO A 335 0.13 -34.69 1.27
C PRO A 335 0.83 -33.79 2.29
N LYS A 336 0.86 -32.52 1.97
CA LYS A 336 1.26 -31.48 2.91
C LYS A 336 0.01 -30.68 3.27
N HIS A 337 -0.18 -30.46 4.55
CA HIS A 337 -1.25 -29.66 5.11
C HIS A 337 -0.69 -28.41 5.77
N HIS A 338 -1.54 -27.41 5.92
CA HIS A 338 -1.24 -26.24 6.71
C HIS A 338 -1.28 -26.58 8.20
N PHE A 339 -0.11 -26.47 8.85
CA PHE A 339 0.03 -26.61 10.29
C PHE A 339 0.21 -25.22 10.91
N PRO A 340 -0.46 -24.93 12.03
CA PRO A 340 -0.34 -23.63 12.67
C PRO A 340 1.09 -23.36 13.13
N ILE A 341 1.49 -22.10 13.04
CA ILE A 341 2.63 -21.54 13.75
C ILE A 341 2.04 -20.91 15.01
N GLU A 342 1.94 -21.69 16.07
CA GLU A 342 1.11 -21.40 17.27
C GLU A 342 1.35 -19.99 17.82
N GLU A 343 2.62 -19.59 17.96
CA GLU A 343 3.00 -18.28 18.45
C GLU A 343 2.49 -17.14 17.54
N ARG A 344 2.52 -17.34 16.21
CA ARG A 344 2.01 -16.37 15.25
C ARG A 344 0.48 -16.33 15.21
N VAL A 345 -0.18 -17.47 15.35
CA VAL A 345 -1.63 -17.52 15.51
C VAL A 345 -2.07 -16.76 16.75
N ASP A 346 -1.41 -16.99 17.89
CA ASP A 346 -1.71 -16.28 19.14
C ASP A 346 -1.50 -14.77 18.99
N HIS A 347 -0.44 -14.34 18.30
CA HIS A 347 -0.18 -12.93 18.04
C HIS A 347 -1.26 -12.30 17.14
N ALA A 348 -1.61 -12.94 16.02
CA ALA A 348 -2.68 -12.45 15.14
C ALA A 348 -4.04 -12.36 15.86
N ALA A 349 -4.35 -13.34 16.73
CA ALA A 349 -5.57 -13.33 17.52
C ALA A 349 -5.60 -12.16 18.51
N ARG A 350 -4.50 -11.91 19.25
CA ARG A 350 -4.41 -10.75 20.15
C ARG A 350 -4.55 -9.43 19.41
N LEU A 351 -3.85 -9.28 18.28
CA LEU A 351 -3.94 -8.07 17.45
C LEU A 351 -5.37 -7.83 16.97
N ALA A 352 -6.05 -8.88 16.46
CA ALA A 352 -7.44 -8.78 16.02
C ALA A 352 -8.40 -8.42 17.17
N VAL A 353 -8.21 -9.02 18.34
CA VAL A 353 -9.02 -8.72 19.53
C VAL A 353 -8.78 -7.28 20.01
N ASN A 354 -7.56 -6.78 19.95
CA ASN A 354 -7.26 -5.40 20.33
C ASN A 354 -7.89 -4.39 19.34
N TRP A 355 -7.85 -4.66 18.02
CA TRP A 355 -8.61 -3.87 17.05
C TRP A 355 -10.13 -3.93 17.30
N ALA A 356 -10.67 -5.12 17.56
CA ALA A 356 -12.08 -5.31 17.88
C ALA A 356 -12.50 -4.57 19.16
N ARG A 357 -11.64 -4.54 20.19
CA ARG A 357 -11.89 -3.83 21.45
C ARG A 357 -12.06 -2.33 21.28
N LEU A 358 -11.39 -1.70 20.31
CA LEU A 358 -11.57 -0.28 20.03
C LEU A 358 -13.03 0.09 19.72
N ARG A 359 -13.82 -0.84 19.21
CA ARG A 359 -15.26 -0.65 18.96
C ARG A 359 -16.11 -0.78 20.23
N TYR A 360 -15.64 -1.51 21.22
CA TYR A 360 -16.35 -1.79 22.47
C TYR A 360 -16.11 -0.77 23.57
N LEU A 361 -14.94 -0.16 23.57
CA LEU A 361 -14.56 0.81 24.57
C LEU A 361 -15.28 2.15 24.30
N ASP A 362 -15.86 2.74 25.34
CA ASP A 362 -16.26 4.13 25.27
C ASP A 362 -15.04 5.02 25.06
N ASN A 363 -15.16 6.09 24.28
CA ASN A 363 -13.99 6.91 23.91
C ASN A 363 -13.30 7.58 25.11
N ASP A 364 -14.02 7.87 26.17
CA ASP A 364 -13.47 8.43 27.42
C ASP A 364 -12.68 7.40 28.26
N ASP A 365 -12.83 6.10 27.97
CA ASP A 365 -12.05 5.02 28.59
C ASP A 365 -10.83 4.59 27.75
N LYS A 366 -10.71 5.02 26.49
CA LYS A 366 -9.59 4.66 25.60
C LYS A 366 -8.31 5.37 25.99
N THR A 367 -7.22 4.62 26.00
CA THR A 367 -5.86 5.12 26.22
C THR A 367 -5.10 5.15 24.90
N VAL A 368 -4.74 6.35 24.43
CA VAL A 368 -4.10 6.54 23.11
C VAL A 368 -2.73 7.19 23.26
N ALA A 369 -1.72 6.67 22.53
CA ALA A 369 -0.40 7.27 22.45
C ALA A 369 -0.15 7.87 21.07
N VAL A 370 0.05 9.19 20.99
CA VAL A 370 0.51 9.89 19.79
C VAL A 370 2.02 10.04 19.85
N VAL A 371 2.72 9.31 18.97
CA VAL A 371 4.18 9.24 18.94
C VAL A 371 4.71 10.10 17.80
N LEU A 372 5.26 11.26 18.15
CA LEU A 372 5.86 12.18 17.20
C LEU A 372 7.23 11.70 16.75
N HIS A 373 7.53 11.95 15.50
CA HIS A 373 8.83 11.71 14.94
C HIS A 373 9.87 12.72 15.43
N ASN A 374 11.14 12.31 15.52
CA ASN A 374 12.21 13.19 15.98
C ASN A 374 13.52 12.92 15.23
N TYR A 375 13.76 13.69 14.19
CA TYR A 375 14.98 13.60 13.41
C TYR A 375 15.52 14.98 13.01
N PRO A 376 16.80 15.28 13.28
CA PRO A 376 17.71 14.52 14.16
C PRO A 376 17.20 14.46 15.61
N PRO A 377 17.65 13.50 16.45
CA PRO A 377 17.16 13.35 17.82
C PRO A 377 17.66 14.48 18.73
N SER A 378 16.99 15.62 18.61
CA SER A 378 17.25 16.85 19.35
C SER A 378 15.93 17.60 19.57
N ASP A 379 15.93 18.58 20.47
CA ASP A 379 14.71 19.37 20.75
C ASP A 379 14.22 20.13 19.52
N ASP A 380 15.14 20.50 18.62
CA ASP A 380 14.81 21.18 17.37
C ASP A 380 14.21 20.21 16.32
N GLY A 381 14.37 18.90 16.54
CA GLY A 381 13.89 17.84 15.64
C GLY A 381 12.52 17.28 16.00
N ILE A 382 11.91 17.71 17.13
CA ILE A 382 10.61 17.20 17.56
C ILE A 382 9.53 17.56 16.54
N GLY A 383 8.82 16.54 16.05
CA GLY A 383 7.77 16.71 15.06
C GLY A 383 8.29 17.01 13.65
N THR A 384 9.58 16.82 13.38
CA THR A 384 10.11 16.97 12.02
C THR A 384 9.48 15.92 11.10
N ALA A 385 8.90 16.38 10.01
CA ALA A 385 8.30 15.52 9.00
C ALA A 385 8.47 16.13 7.61
N PHE A 386 8.55 15.27 6.60
CA PHE A 386 8.63 15.72 5.22
C PHE A 386 7.28 16.27 4.76
N GLY A 387 7.16 17.59 4.73
CA GLY A 387 5.98 18.28 4.22
C GLY A 387 4.82 18.43 5.20
N LEU A 388 4.88 17.84 6.40
CA LEU A 388 3.83 17.92 7.41
C LEU A 388 4.22 18.86 8.56
N ASP A 389 3.30 19.71 8.98
CA ASP A 389 3.34 20.39 10.28
C ASP A 389 2.79 19.43 11.34
N SER A 390 3.64 18.50 11.82
CA SER A 390 3.22 17.49 12.78
C SER A 390 2.73 18.09 14.10
N PRO A 391 3.34 19.14 14.66
CA PRO A 391 2.80 19.79 15.86
C PRO A 391 1.39 20.37 15.64
N ALA A 392 1.16 21.07 14.52
CA ALA A 392 -0.19 21.59 14.22
C ALA A 392 -1.19 20.45 13.96
N SER A 393 -0.79 19.43 13.19
CA SER A 393 -1.59 18.24 12.93
C SER A 393 -1.92 17.44 14.20
N THR A 394 -1.03 17.44 15.20
CA THR A 394 -1.33 16.86 16.51
C THR A 394 -2.44 17.63 17.20
N ILE A 395 -2.46 18.98 17.09
CA ILE A 395 -3.53 19.77 17.70
C ILE A 395 -4.86 19.51 17.02
N THR A 396 -4.91 19.47 15.68
CA THR A 396 -6.15 19.12 14.97
C THR A 396 -6.67 17.74 15.36
N LEU A 397 -5.77 16.76 15.56
CA LEU A 397 -6.15 15.44 16.06
C LEU A 397 -6.66 15.50 17.51
N LEU A 398 -6.01 16.22 18.42
CA LEU A 398 -6.47 16.36 19.81
C LEU A 398 -7.84 17.06 19.86
N ASP A 399 -8.05 18.10 19.06
CA ASP A 399 -9.35 18.80 18.95
C ASP A 399 -10.45 17.85 18.46
N GLU A 400 -10.16 16.99 17.49
CA GLU A 400 -11.10 15.96 17.01
C GLU A 400 -11.38 14.89 18.07
N LEU A 401 -10.35 14.42 18.79
CA LEU A 401 -10.53 13.47 19.88
C LEU A 401 -11.38 14.06 21.02
N ASP A 402 -11.20 15.35 21.37
CA ASP A 402 -12.06 16.07 22.34
C ASP A 402 -13.50 16.14 21.85
N ALA A 403 -13.70 16.45 20.57
CA ALA A 403 -15.03 16.49 19.94
C ALA A 403 -15.72 15.12 19.97
N ARG A 404 -14.95 14.03 19.91
CA ARG A 404 -15.43 12.64 20.03
C ARG A 404 -15.47 12.10 21.45
N VAL A 405 -15.28 12.96 22.45
CA VAL A 405 -15.41 12.62 23.88
C VAL A 405 -14.31 11.69 24.42
N TYR A 406 -13.10 11.74 23.86
CA TYR A 406 -11.94 11.15 24.52
C TYR A 406 -11.58 11.96 25.76
N ASP A 407 -11.04 11.32 26.78
CA ASP A 407 -10.58 12.04 27.99
C ASP A 407 -9.24 12.72 27.72
N LEU A 408 -9.26 14.02 27.49
CA LEU A 408 -8.09 14.89 27.33
C LEU A 408 -7.76 15.70 28.60
N GLY A 409 -8.38 15.37 29.75
CA GLY A 409 -8.22 16.09 31.01
C GLY A 409 -8.86 17.48 30.99
N ASP A 410 -8.31 18.39 31.80
CA ASP A 410 -8.87 19.75 31.93
C ASP A 410 -8.61 20.64 30.71
N SER A 411 -7.53 20.40 29.97
CA SER A 411 -7.16 21.17 28.76
C SER A 411 -5.95 20.57 28.05
N HIS A 412 -5.87 20.74 26.73
CA HIS A 412 -4.71 20.44 25.90
C HIS A 412 -4.15 21.74 25.26
N PRO A 413 -2.95 21.72 24.65
CA PRO A 413 -2.38 22.86 23.93
C PRO A 413 -3.29 23.34 22.79
N ALA A 414 -3.41 24.65 22.63
CA ALA A 414 -4.25 25.26 21.58
C ALA A 414 -3.48 25.56 20.28
N SER A 415 -2.19 25.22 20.18
CA SER A 415 -1.39 25.39 18.96
C SER A 415 -0.16 24.49 18.99
N GLY A 416 0.37 24.18 17.80
CA GLY A 416 1.59 23.40 17.66
C GLY A 416 2.76 23.98 18.44
N GLN A 417 2.92 25.32 18.47
CA GLN A 417 3.96 25.98 19.28
C GLN A 417 3.78 25.70 20.78
N GLN A 418 2.56 25.79 21.29
CA GLN A 418 2.30 25.48 22.72
C GLN A 418 2.56 23.99 23.02
N LEU A 419 2.28 23.11 22.08
CA LEU A 419 2.62 21.69 22.22
C LEU A 419 4.13 21.49 22.32
N ILE A 420 4.90 22.09 21.43
CA ILE A 420 6.38 22.03 21.47
C ILE A 420 6.92 22.65 22.75
N ASP A 421 6.40 23.81 23.18
CA ASP A 421 6.79 24.42 24.45
C ASP A 421 6.46 23.50 25.64
N THR A 422 5.34 22.79 25.60
CA THR A 422 4.96 21.82 26.63
C THR A 422 5.92 20.65 26.66
N LEU A 423 6.15 19.99 25.50
CA LEU A 423 7.06 18.84 25.39
C LEU A 423 8.49 19.24 25.80
N THR A 424 9.02 20.38 25.35
CA THR A 424 10.39 20.79 25.65
C THR A 424 10.55 21.29 27.12
N SER A 425 9.46 21.69 27.79
CA SER A 425 9.48 21.99 29.22
C SER A 425 9.54 20.73 30.08
N GLN A 426 9.12 19.59 29.56
CA GLN A 426 9.22 18.27 30.16
C GLN A 426 10.58 17.62 29.84
N LEU A 427 10.71 16.30 30.06
CA LEU A 427 11.88 15.57 29.62
C LEU A 427 11.81 15.35 28.11
N THR A 428 12.87 15.74 27.44
CA THR A 428 13.10 15.45 26.02
C THR A 428 14.15 14.36 25.84
N LEU A 429 14.36 13.93 24.62
CA LEU A 429 15.42 12.96 24.28
C LEU A 429 16.83 13.57 24.41
N ASP A 430 16.95 14.90 24.35
CA ASP A 430 18.21 15.62 24.60
C ASP A 430 18.39 15.94 26.09
N ASN A 431 18.61 14.88 26.86
CA ASN A 431 18.78 14.99 28.33
C ASN A 431 20.22 15.28 28.77
N ARG A 432 21.14 15.58 27.83
CA ARG A 432 22.57 15.82 28.09
C ARG A 432 22.83 16.91 29.13
N TRP A 433 21.90 17.84 29.30
CA TRP A 433 22.01 19.01 30.17
C TRP A 433 21.05 18.98 31.37
N VAL A 434 20.30 17.88 31.52
CA VAL A 434 19.35 17.69 32.63
C VAL A 434 20.05 16.96 33.77
N ALA A 435 19.98 17.54 34.98
CA ALA A 435 20.53 16.87 36.17
C ALA A 435 19.76 15.55 36.44
N PRO A 436 20.45 14.47 36.87
CA PRO A 436 19.77 13.19 37.12
C PRO A 436 18.60 13.26 38.12
N GLU A 437 18.62 14.19 39.04
CA GLU A 437 17.55 14.46 39.99
C GLU A 437 16.32 15.12 39.34
N ASP A 438 16.51 15.87 38.26
CA ASP A 438 15.43 16.56 37.53
C ASP A 438 14.80 15.65 36.47
N VAL A 439 15.46 14.58 36.02
CA VAL A 439 14.97 13.65 35.00
C VAL A 439 13.64 13.07 35.40
N ARG A 440 13.52 12.62 36.67
CA ARG A 440 12.28 12.01 37.18
C ARG A 440 11.12 13.00 37.23
N ASP A 441 11.40 14.26 37.64
CA ASP A 441 10.36 15.29 37.80
C ASP A 441 9.85 15.85 36.48
N ARG A 442 10.58 15.57 35.37
CA ARG A 442 10.24 16.02 34.02
C ARG A 442 9.73 14.89 33.11
N SER A 443 9.87 13.62 33.51
CA SER A 443 9.37 12.49 32.76
C SER A 443 7.89 12.21 33.05
N VAL A 444 7.19 11.68 32.09
CA VAL A 444 5.82 11.17 32.25
C VAL A 444 5.84 10.03 33.27
N ASP A 445 6.77 9.10 33.10
CA ASP A 445 6.96 7.95 34.00
C ASP A 445 8.43 7.51 34.01
N VAL A 446 8.76 6.61 34.93
CA VAL A 446 10.11 6.05 35.08
C VAL A 446 10.03 4.54 35.25
N VAL A 447 10.41 3.82 34.18
CA VAL A 447 10.55 2.37 34.23
C VAL A 447 11.72 1.97 35.11
N SER A 448 11.47 1.24 36.18
CA SER A 448 12.53 0.73 37.06
C SER A 448 13.34 -0.38 36.38
N THR A 449 14.58 -0.58 36.83
CA THR A 449 15.43 -1.67 36.32
C THR A 449 14.77 -3.04 36.50
N ASP A 450 14.05 -3.25 37.61
CA ASP A 450 13.35 -4.53 37.85
C ASP A 450 12.21 -4.78 36.85
N GLN A 451 11.37 -3.77 36.59
CA GLN A 451 10.29 -3.84 35.57
C GLN A 451 10.87 -4.09 34.16
N TYR A 452 11.88 -3.32 33.81
CA TYR A 452 12.54 -3.51 32.51
C TYR A 452 13.08 -4.93 32.34
N ASN A 453 13.80 -5.45 33.35
CA ASN A 453 14.36 -6.79 33.30
C ASN A 453 13.29 -7.88 33.20
N GLU A 454 12.13 -7.69 33.84
CA GLU A 454 10.98 -8.59 33.72
C GLU A 454 10.47 -8.60 32.27
N TRP A 455 10.16 -7.43 31.70
CA TRP A 455 9.68 -7.32 30.32
C TRP A 455 10.71 -7.82 29.29
N PHE A 456 11.99 -7.50 29.51
CA PHE A 456 13.04 -7.95 28.61
C PHE A 456 13.26 -9.46 28.69
N ALA A 457 13.04 -10.09 29.84
CA ALA A 457 13.12 -11.54 29.98
C ALA A 457 11.98 -12.27 29.25
N ASP A 458 10.81 -11.63 29.12
CA ASP A 458 9.65 -12.19 28.41
C ASP A 458 9.73 -12.01 26.87
N ALA A 459 10.61 -11.13 26.38
CA ALA A 459 10.84 -10.95 24.95
C ALA A 459 11.51 -12.19 24.32
N ASP A 460 11.38 -12.32 23.00
CA ASP A 460 12.01 -13.42 22.26
C ASP A 460 13.51 -13.59 22.57
N GLU A 461 13.97 -14.83 22.71
CA GLU A 461 15.33 -15.15 23.11
C GLU A 461 16.36 -14.59 22.09
N ARG A 462 16.08 -14.74 20.80
CA ARG A 462 16.98 -14.28 19.74
C ARG A 462 17.03 -12.77 19.65
N PHE A 463 15.89 -12.11 19.80
CA PHE A 463 15.82 -10.64 19.87
C PHE A 463 16.65 -10.11 21.07
N ARG A 464 16.54 -10.74 22.25
CA ARG A 464 17.32 -10.36 23.44
C ARG A 464 18.81 -10.56 23.23
N GLU A 465 19.22 -11.68 22.62
CA GLU A 465 20.61 -11.95 22.27
C GLU A 465 21.17 -10.87 21.36
N ASN A 466 20.41 -10.50 20.28
CA ASN A 466 20.83 -9.50 19.32
C ASN A 466 21.02 -8.13 19.97
N ILE A 467 20.09 -7.67 20.80
CA ILE A 467 20.23 -6.41 21.56
C ILE A 467 21.43 -6.46 22.49
N THR A 468 21.61 -7.58 23.19
CA THR A 468 22.74 -7.73 24.15
C THR A 468 24.09 -7.77 23.43
N GLU A 469 24.17 -8.38 22.24
CA GLU A 469 25.39 -8.39 21.43
C GLU A 469 25.76 -6.98 20.95
N GLU A 470 24.78 -6.17 20.56
CA GLU A 470 24.98 -4.81 20.02
C GLU A 470 25.25 -3.78 21.15
N TRP A 471 24.41 -3.77 22.18
CA TRP A 471 24.38 -2.72 23.20
C TRP A 471 24.87 -3.17 24.60
N GLY A 472 25.21 -4.45 24.79
CA GLY A 472 25.57 -5.02 26.07
C GLY A 472 24.37 -5.48 26.89
N ASP A 473 24.64 -5.89 28.15
CA ASP A 473 23.60 -6.28 29.09
C ASP A 473 22.68 -5.08 29.46
N PRO A 474 21.41 -5.33 29.88
CA PRO A 474 20.54 -4.29 30.38
C PRO A 474 21.23 -3.38 31.38
N PRO A 475 21.16 -2.04 31.17
CA PRO A 475 21.85 -1.09 32.03
C PRO A 475 21.25 -1.06 33.45
N ASP A 476 22.08 -0.96 34.47
CA ASP A 476 21.66 -0.80 35.86
C ASP A 476 21.25 0.66 36.16
N ARG A 477 20.21 1.09 35.44
CA ARG A 477 19.58 2.40 35.62
C ARG A 477 18.11 2.35 35.23
N PRO A 478 17.28 3.22 35.80
CA PRO A 478 15.91 3.37 35.33
C PRO A 478 15.85 4.04 33.95
N PHE A 479 14.73 3.86 33.23
CA PHE A 479 14.45 4.48 31.95
C PHE A 479 13.35 5.53 32.15
N ALA A 480 13.62 6.75 31.75
CA ALA A 480 12.68 7.85 31.84
C ALA A 480 11.86 7.95 30.53
N ILE A 481 10.57 8.09 30.65
CA ILE A 481 9.64 8.18 29.51
C ILE A 481 9.36 9.66 29.22
N PRO A 482 9.72 10.15 28.02
CA PRO A 482 9.43 11.53 27.60
C PRO A 482 7.96 11.67 27.17
N GLY A 483 7.45 12.92 27.20
CA GLY A 483 6.12 13.25 26.68
C GLY A 483 5.30 14.13 27.60
N ALA A 484 4.02 14.27 27.27
CA ALA A 484 3.02 14.99 28.04
C ALA A 484 1.69 14.21 27.98
N GLU A 485 1.06 14.01 29.12
CA GLU A 485 -0.25 13.37 29.22
C GLU A 485 -1.35 14.43 29.23
N PHE A 486 -2.38 14.19 28.48
CA PHE A 486 -3.62 14.96 28.43
C PHE A 486 -4.76 13.95 28.70
N GLY A 487 -5.16 13.81 29.97
CA GLY A 487 -6.10 12.75 30.37
C GLY A 487 -5.58 11.36 30.02
N ASN A 488 -6.32 10.65 29.17
CA ASN A 488 -5.97 9.31 28.68
C ASN A 488 -5.17 9.36 27.35
N VAL A 489 -4.83 10.56 26.86
CA VAL A 489 -4.05 10.71 25.63
C VAL A 489 -2.62 11.18 25.95
N LEU A 490 -1.65 10.39 25.56
CA LEU A 490 -0.23 10.70 25.66
C LEU A 490 0.26 11.29 24.33
N VAL A 491 0.93 12.45 24.36
CA VAL A 491 1.76 12.91 23.25
C VAL A 491 3.22 12.77 23.63
N THR A 492 3.95 12.01 22.85
CA THR A 492 5.33 11.65 23.13
C THR A 492 6.22 11.69 21.89
N VAL A 493 7.49 11.38 22.05
CA VAL A 493 8.50 11.46 21.00
C VAL A 493 9.16 10.10 20.84
N GLN A 494 9.27 9.60 19.61
CA GLN A 494 9.89 8.32 19.33
C GLN A 494 11.36 8.32 19.76
N PRO A 495 11.83 7.34 20.54
CA PRO A 495 13.23 7.25 20.95
C PRO A 495 14.19 7.11 19.78
N PRO A 496 15.43 7.61 19.89
CA PRO A 496 16.43 7.47 18.84
C PRO A 496 16.95 6.03 18.73
N ARG A 497 17.28 5.61 17.51
CA ARG A 497 17.85 4.29 17.21
C ARG A 497 19.31 4.11 17.70
N GLY A 498 19.98 5.17 18.11
CA GLY A 498 21.36 5.12 18.60
C GLY A 498 21.87 6.49 19.07
N PHE A 499 22.67 6.50 20.13
CA PHE A 499 23.24 7.72 20.68
C PHE A 499 24.63 7.99 20.14
N GLY A 500 24.91 9.24 19.69
CA GLY A 500 26.24 9.70 19.31
C GLY A 500 26.77 9.16 17.97
N MET A 501 25.96 8.42 17.22
CA MET A 501 26.26 7.99 15.87
C MET A 501 25.81 9.05 14.84
N ASP A 502 26.33 8.95 13.60
CA ASP A 502 25.89 9.79 12.49
C ASP A 502 24.42 9.51 12.21
N PRO A 503 23.48 10.46 12.44
CA PRO A 503 22.06 10.20 12.29
C PRO A 503 21.67 9.67 10.91
N ALA A 504 22.29 10.18 9.85
CA ALA A 504 22.01 9.77 8.48
C ALA A 504 22.35 8.29 8.20
N LYS A 505 23.37 7.75 8.88
CA LYS A 505 23.74 6.33 8.76
C LYS A 505 22.88 5.42 9.63
N VAL A 506 22.52 5.88 10.82
CA VAL A 506 21.78 5.08 11.81
C VAL A 506 20.33 4.89 11.38
N TYR A 507 19.74 5.88 10.72
CA TYR A 507 18.31 5.92 10.45
C TYR A 507 17.83 4.85 9.47
N HIS A 508 18.65 4.53 8.47
CA HIS A 508 18.37 3.55 7.43
C HIS A 508 19.21 2.27 7.54
N ASP A 509 19.94 2.10 8.64
CA ASP A 509 20.70 0.87 8.87
C ASP A 509 19.75 -0.26 9.25
N SER A 510 19.55 -1.20 8.33
CA SER A 510 18.67 -2.35 8.52
C SER A 510 19.21 -3.42 9.47
N ASP A 511 20.47 -3.34 9.87
CA ASP A 511 21.12 -4.33 10.71
C ASP A 511 21.28 -3.85 12.16
N LEU A 512 21.22 -2.53 12.42
CA LEU A 512 21.39 -1.96 13.74
C LEU A 512 20.19 -2.24 14.65
N GLN A 513 20.43 -3.00 15.70
CA GLN A 513 19.40 -3.32 16.71
C GLN A 513 18.95 -2.09 17.50
N PRO A 514 17.68 -2.03 17.96
CA PRO A 514 17.22 -0.95 18.81
C PRO A 514 17.95 -0.96 20.16
N PRO A 515 18.30 0.20 20.74
CA PRO A 515 18.88 0.25 22.06
C PRO A 515 17.86 -0.07 23.17
N HIS A 516 18.34 -0.37 24.37
CA HIS A 516 17.49 -0.68 25.53
C HIS A 516 16.45 0.41 25.83
N ASP A 517 16.78 1.69 25.63
CA ASP A 517 15.83 2.79 25.82
C ASP A 517 14.66 2.72 24.85
N TYR A 518 14.93 2.30 23.63
CA TYR A 518 13.90 2.13 22.59
C TYR A 518 12.92 0.98 22.97
N TYR A 519 13.47 -0.16 23.39
CA TYR A 519 12.66 -1.27 23.87
C TYR A 519 11.86 -0.91 25.13
N ALA A 520 12.51 -0.22 26.09
CA ALA A 520 11.87 0.20 27.33
C ALA A 520 10.63 1.09 27.08
N PHE A 521 10.72 1.98 26.08
CA PHE A 521 9.62 2.86 25.70
C PHE A 521 8.42 2.08 25.17
N TYR A 522 8.60 1.21 24.16
CA TYR A 522 7.48 0.44 23.62
C TYR A 522 6.94 -0.60 24.59
N ALA A 523 7.81 -1.22 25.39
CA ALA A 523 7.39 -2.10 26.46
C ALA A 523 6.57 -1.35 27.52
N TRP A 524 6.91 -0.11 27.83
CA TRP A 524 6.16 0.75 28.75
C TRP A 524 4.78 1.11 28.18
N LEU A 525 4.69 1.47 26.89
CA LEU A 525 3.41 1.74 26.24
C LEU A 525 2.43 0.57 26.40
N ARG A 526 2.91 -0.66 26.24
CA ARG A 526 2.08 -1.86 26.35
C ARG A 526 1.76 -2.30 27.78
N ASN A 527 2.72 -2.17 28.70
CA ASN A 527 2.62 -2.84 30.01
C ASN A 527 2.34 -1.89 31.18
N SER A 528 2.55 -0.58 31.03
CA SER A 528 2.34 0.39 32.12
C SER A 528 1.36 1.50 31.73
N PHE A 529 1.49 2.04 30.54
CA PHE A 529 0.53 2.98 30.00
C PHE A 529 -0.74 2.25 29.52
N GLU A 530 -0.59 0.97 29.14
CA GLU A 530 -1.67 0.09 28.68
C GLU A 530 -2.43 0.72 27.51
N ALA A 531 -1.67 1.21 26.51
CA ALA A 531 -2.26 1.84 25.33
C ALA A 531 -3.21 0.89 24.59
N ASP A 532 -4.41 1.35 24.28
CA ASP A 532 -5.36 0.65 23.41
C ASP A 532 -5.00 0.82 21.94
N ALA A 533 -4.39 1.96 21.57
CA ALA A 533 -3.89 2.24 20.23
C ALA A 533 -2.70 3.21 20.22
N VAL A 534 -1.92 3.15 19.14
CA VAL A 534 -0.80 4.08 18.91
C VAL A 534 -1.04 4.79 17.58
N VAL A 535 -0.81 6.12 17.58
CA VAL A 535 -0.72 6.93 16.35
C VAL A 535 0.73 7.33 16.13
N HIS A 536 1.37 6.84 15.07
CA HIS A 536 2.68 7.34 14.67
C HIS A 536 2.50 8.52 13.72
N LEU A 537 2.85 9.73 14.17
CA LEU A 537 2.62 10.96 13.42
C LEU A 537 3.94 11.60 12.97
N GLY A 538 4.11 11.65 11.66
CA GLY A 538 5.27 12.22 10.99
C GLY A 538 5.67 11.42 9.77
N THR A 539 6.54 11.94 8.92
CA THR A 539 7.07 11.21 7.78
C THR A 539 8.29 10.43 8.21
N HIS A 540 8.21 9.26 8.04
CA HIS A 540 8.47 7.94 8.63
C HIS A 540 9.12 7.96 10.02
N GLY A 541 8.65 7.01 10.81
CA GLY A 541 9.28 6.57 12.04
C GLY A 541 10.56 5.77 11.78
N SER A 542 11.13 5.28 12.84
CA SER A 542 12.27 4.38 12.76
C SER A 542 11.91 2.91 13.03
N LEU A 543 10.70 2.64 13.50
CA LEU A 543 10.24 1.32 13.92
C LEU A 543 10.27 0.31 12.78
N GLU A 544 9.69 0.66 11.64
CA GLU A 544 9.57 -0.18 10.45
C GLU A 544 10.92 -0.47 9.76
N TRP A 545 11.96 0.29 10.09
CA TRP A 545 13.31 0.14 9.55
C TRP A 545 14.25 -0.69 10.43
N LEU A 546 13.76 -1.16 11.58
CA LEU A 546 14.54 -1.99 12.49
C LEU A 546 14.81 -3.39 11.93
N PRO A 547 15.84 -4.12 12.40
CA PRO A 547 16.18 -5.45 11.93
C PRO A 547 15.03 -6.46 12.04
N GLY A 548 14.95 -7.36 11.07
CA GLY A 548 13.94 -8.41 11.02
C GLY A 548 13.62 -8.83 9.59
N LYS A 549 12.63 -9.71 9.42
CA LYS A 549 12.20 -10.15 8.09
C LYS A 549 11.67 -8.99 7.26
N THR A 550 11.86 -9.06 5.95
CA THR A 550 11.41 -8.01 5.03
C THR A 550 9.88 -7.89 5.02
N VAL A 551 9.17 -9.01 4.97
CA VAL A 551 7.71 -9.11 5.02
C VAL A 551 7.30 -10.37 5.76
N GLY A 552 6.21 -10.30 6.53
CA GLY A 552 5.75 -11.42 7.34
C GLY A 552 6.69 -11.67 8.51
N LEU A 553 6.70 -10.75 9.44
CA LEU A 553 7.56 -10.73 10.63
C LEU A 553 7.34 -11.99 11.50
N ASN A 554 8.36 -12.34 12.25
CA ASN A 554 8.31 -13.36 13.31
C ASN A 554 8.76 -12.75 14.63
N GLY A 555 8.66 -13.51 15.71
CA GLY A 555 9.02 -13.06 17.04
C GLY A 555 10.48 -12.60 17.23
N GLU A 556 11.40 -12.96 16.33
CA GLU A 556 12.77 -12.45 16.33
C GLU A 556 12.90 -11.05 15.75
N SER A 557 11.91 -10.60 14.96
CA SER A 557 11.93 -9.31 14.27
C SER A 557 11.75 -8.16 15.24
N ALA A 558 12.65 -7.18 15.25
CA ALA A 558 12.58 -6.07 16.19
C ALA A 558 11.30 -5.24 16.07
N PRO A 559 10.76 -4.90 14.87
CA PRO A 559 9.48 -4.21 14.79
C PRO A 559 8.34 -4.97 15.45
N ASP A 560 8.25 -6.29 15.28
CA ASP A 560 7.26 -7.16 15.90
C ASP A 560 7.34 -7.12 17.43
N GLN A 561 8.53 -7.26 17.99
CA GLN A 561 8.75 -7.23 19.43
C GLN A 561 8.43 -5.88 20.08
N LEU A 562 8.55 -4.81 19.33
CA LEU A 562 8.33 -3.46 19.83
C LEU A 562 6.87 -3.08 19.78
N ILE A 563 6.24 -3.11 18.61
CA ILE A 563 4.83 -2.75 18.49
C ILE A 563 3.92 -3.78 19.16
N GLY A 564 4.32 -5.06 19.11
CA GLY A 564 3.53 -6.16 19.65
C GLY A 564 2.17 -6.26 19.00
N ASP A 565 1.14 -6.37 19.82
CA ASP A 565 -0.27 -6.50 19.42
C ASP A 565 -1.06 -5.20 19.55
N LEU A 566 -0.38 -4.03 19.60
CA LEU A 566 -1.03 -2.72 19.62
C LEU A 566 -1.60 -2.37 18.23
N PRO A 567 -2.87 -1.97 18.13
CA PRO A 567 -3.41 -1.27 16.98
C PRO A 567 -2.56 -0.04 16.66
N ASN A 568 -2.04 0.01 15.43
CA ASN A 568 -1.14 1.05 14.97
C ASN A 568 -1.77 1.84 13.82
N VAL A 569 -2.19 3.06 14.08
CA VAL A 569 -2.71 4.00 13.08
C VAL A 569 -1.57 4.91 12.64
N TYR A 570 -1.33 4.99 11.34
CA TYR A 570 -0.17 5.69 10.84
C TYR A 570 -0.54 6.68 9.72
N PRO A 571 -0.79 7.95 10.06
CA PRO A 571 -0.89 9.00 9.06
C PRO A 571 0.40 9.09 8.22
N TYR A 572 0.28 8.98 6.89
CA TYR A 572 1.44 8.93 5.97
C TYR A 572 1.21 9.79 4.73
N ILE A 573 2.27 10.39 4.18
CA ILE A 573 2.14 11.25 3.01
C ILE A 573 1.82 10.44 1.74
N VAL A 574 0.82 10.86 0.96
CA VAL A 574 0.32 10.14 -0.22
C VAL A 574 1.37 9.90 -1.32
N ASN A 575 2.40 10.75 -1.41
CA ASN A 575 3.39 10.68 -2.49
C ASN A 575 4.65 9.87 -2.15
N ASN A 576 4.68 9.16 -1.01
CA ASN A 576 5.81 8.31 -0.61
C ASN A 576 5.39 6.85 -0.34
N PRO A 577 4.84 6.14 -1.36
CA PRO A 577 4.32 4.78 -1.18
C PRO A 577 5.40 3.76 -0.82
N GLY A 578 6.64 3.97 -1.23
CA GLY A 578 7.74 3.03 -0.95
C GLY A 578 8.02 2.87 0.53
N GLU A 579 8.07 3.98 1.26
CA GLU A 579 8.32 3.99 2.70
C GLU A 579 7.05 3.64 3.49
N GLY A 580 5.88 4.16 3.10
CA GLY A 580 4.62 3.83 3.75
C GLY A 580 4.27 2.33 3.65
N THR A 581 4.67 1.67 2.56
CA THR A 581 4.57 0.21 2.44
C THR A 581 5.42 -0.52 3.49
N GLN A 582 6.57 0.03 3.91
CA GLN A 582 7.34 -0.55 5.01
C GLN A 582 6.55 -0.49 6.32
N ALA A 583 5.90 0.63 6.62
CA ALA A 583 5.04 0.76 7.80
C ALA A 583 3.90 -0.27 7.78
N LYS A 584 3.18 -0.42 6.66
CA LYS A 584 2.12 -1.45 6.51
C LYS A 584 2.64 -2.85 6.81
N ARG A 585 3.75 -3.25 6.21
CA ARG A 585 4.25 -4.63 6.22
C ARG A 585 5.13 -4.96 7.42
N ARG A 586 5.67 -3.96 8.11
CA ARG A 586 6.65 -4.15 9.17
C ARG A 586 6.27 -3.53 10.52
N SER A 587 5.11 -2.86 10.61
CA SER A 587 4.58 -2.39 11.89
C SER A 587 3.08 -2.60 12.03
N TYR A 588 2.48 -3.45 11.18
CA TYR A 588 1.05 -3.77 11.21
C TYR A 588 0.16 -2.53 11.16
N ALA A 589 0.63 -1.51 10.43
CA ALA A 589 -0.01 -0.20 10.41
C ALA A 589 -1.26 -0.17 9.50
N ALA A 590 -2.33 0.40 10.04
CA ALA A 590 -3.41 0.96 9.24
C ALA A 590 -2.96 2.36 8.79
N ILE A 591 -2.68 2.51 7.50
CA ILE A 591 -2.29 3.80 6.94
C ILE A 591 -3.53 4.67 6.74
N VAL A 592 -3.40 5.94 7.09
CA VAL A 592 -4.33 7.01 6.69
C VAL A 592 -3.49 8.05 5.97
N ASP A 593 -3.65 8.16 4.67
CA ASP A 593 -2.79 9.08 3.93
C ASP A 593 -3.23 10.54 4.04
N TYR A 594 -2.24 11.44 3.93
CA TYR A 594 -2.46 12.87 3.96
C TYR A 594 -1.84 13.58 2.74
N LEU A 595 -2.39 14.78 2.48
CA LEU A 595 -2.08 15.59 1.31
C LEU A 595 -0.62 16.07 1.31
N THR A 596 -0.04 16.19 0.12
CA THR A 596 1.25 16.86 -0.05
C THR A 596 1.12 18.36 0.23
N PRO A 597 2.20 19.01 0.68
CA PRO A 597 2.23 20.47 0.71
C PRO A 597 1.85 21.08 -0.63
N VAL A 598 1.25 22.26 -0.59
CA VAL A 598 0.97 23.04 -1.80
C VAL A 598 2.27 23.27 -2.57
N MET A 599 2.25 23.00 -3.86
CA MET A 599 3.36 23.21 -4.77
C MET A 599 3.05 24.41 -5.65
N ALA A 600 4.03 25.28 -5.83
CA ALA A 600 3.96 26.39 -6.76
C ALA A 600 5.25 26.50 -7.57
N ASN A 601 5.23 27.27 -8.63
CA ASN A 601 6.44 27.59 -9.35
C ASN A 601 7.35 28.49 -8.48
N ALA A 602 8.67 28.26 -8.54
CA ALA A 602 9.63 28.98 -7.70
C ALA A 602 9.63 30.51 -7.94
N GLY A 603 9.40 30.93 -9.16
CA GLY A 603 9.59 32.34 -9.56
C GLY A 603 11.07 32.76 -9.53
N THR A 604 11.35 34.01 -9.90
CA THR A 604 12.66 34.65 -9.69
C THR A 604 12.52 35.72 -8.64
N TYR A 605 13.55 35.87 -7.77
CA TYR A 605 13.56 36.85 -6.69
C TYR A 605 14.87 37.64 -6.69
N ASP A 606 14.77 38.89 -6.24
CA ASP A 606 15.92 39.79 -6.01
C ASP A 606 16.90 39.84 -7.20
N GLU A 607 18.09 39.31 -7.02
CA GLU A 607 19.23 39.43 -7.94
C GLU A 607 19.03 38.62 -9.26
N LEU A 608 18.28 37.55 -9.23
CA LEU A 608 17.90 36.82 -10.46
C LEU A 608 16.88 37.60 -11.29
N SER A 609 15.97 38.32 -10.67
CA SER A 609 15.03 39.22 -11.38
C SER A 609 15.77 40.40 -12.04
N GLU A 610 16.80 40.96 -11.38
CA GLU A 610 17.65 41.99 -12.02
C GLU A 610 18.41 41.46 -13.23
N LEU A 611 18.92 40.19 -13.18
CA LEU A 611 19.59 39.58 -14.30
C LEU A 611 18.61 39.37 -15.47
N GLU A 612 17.38 39.01 -15.16
CA GLU A 612 16.33 38.87 -16.17
C GLU A 612 15.98 40.20 -16.86
N GLU A 613 15.80 41.23 -16.05
CA GLU A 613 15.55 42.59 -16.57
C GLU A 613 16.68 43.07 -17.51
N LEU A 614 17.94 42.84 -17.11
CA LEU A 614 19.08 43.20 -17.97
C LEU A 614 19.14 42.41 -19.25
N ALA A 615 18.82 41.11 -19.20
CA ALA A 615 18.77 40.25 -20.39
C ALA A 615 17.64 40.65 -21.35
N ASN A 616 16.49 41.05 -20.82
CA ASN A 616 15.36 41.54 -21.58
C ASN A 616 15.67 42.91 -22.20
N GLU A 617 16.27 43.85 -21.44
CA GLU A 617 16.66 45.18 -21.94
C GLU A 617 17.70 45.08 -23.06
N TYR A 618 18.68 44.16 -22.98
CA TYR A 618 19.66 43.90 -24.03
C TYR A 618 18.96 43.42 -25.28
N ARG A 619 17.96 42.59 -25.20
CA ARG A 619 17.22 42.00 -26.33
C ARG A 619 16.30 43.05 -26.97
N GLU A 620 15.59 43.86 -26.19
CA GLU A 620 14.76 44.96 -26.71
C GLU A 620 15.55 46.00 -27.46
N ALA A 621 16.81 46.27 -27.09
CA ALA A 621 17.72 47.20 -27.77
C ALA A 621 18.04 46.75 -29.21
N GLY A 622 17.88 45.49 -29.55
CA GLY A 622 18.06 44.90 -30.87
C GLY A 622 19.50 44.86 -31.41
N MET A 623 19.79 44.02 -32.40
CA MET A 623 21.16 43.81 -32.91
C MET A 623 21.86 45.08 -33.49
N GLU A 624 21.15 46.14 -33.93
CA GLU A 624 21.74 47.35 -34.44
C GLU A 624 22.12 48.31 -33.34
N ASP A 625 21.37 48.37 -32.23
CA ASP A 625 21.65 49.20 -31.05
C ASP A 625 22.58 48.47 -30.06
N ALA A 626 22.63 47.10 -30.06
CA ALA A 626 23.55 46.32 -29.27
C ALA A 626 25.04 46.59 -29.54
N ARG A 627 25.37 47.20 -30.69
CA ARG A 627 26.72 47.64 -31.02
C ARG A 627 26.94 49.13 -30.75
N SER A 628 26.04 49.76 -30.05
CA SER A 628 26.14 51.13 -29.53
C SER A 628 26.86 51.12 -28.18
N ASP A 629 27.32 52.35 -27.74
CA ASP A 629 27.91 52.51 -26.40
C ASP A 629 26.98 52.05 -25.27
N SER A 630 25.67 52.01 -25.47
CA SER A 630 24.66 51.51 -24.54
C SER A 630 24.58 49.98 -24.51
N GLY A 631 24.71 49.31 -25.68
CA GLY A 631 24.72 47.86 -25.78
C GLY A 631 25.98 47.24 -25.14
N GLU A 632 27.15 47.90 -25.36
CA GLU A 632 28.39 47.45 -24.68
C GLU A 632 28.32 47.63 -23.14
N GLN A 633 27.57 48.59 -22.64
CA GLN A 633 27.33 48.77 -21.21
C GLN A 633 26.40 47.73 -20.64
N LEU A 634 25.34 47.36 -21.35
CA LEU A 634 24.43 46.26 -20.93
C LEU A 634 25.15 44.91 -20.93
N GLU A 635 25.98 44.63 -21.94
CA GLU A 635 26.81 43.41 -21.94
C GLU A 635 27.72 43.33 -20.72
N GLU A 636 28.40 44.46 -20.35
CA GLU A 636 29.28 44.53 -19.19
C GLU A 636 28.48 44.25 -17.88
N LEU A 637 27.28 44.84 -17.75
CA LEU A 637 26.41 44.67 -16.60
C LEU A 637 25.88 43.23 -16.49
N ILE A 638 25.48 42.60 -17.58
CA ILE A 638 25.02 41.20 -17.62
C ILE A 638 26.15 40.27 -17.15
N ARG A 639 27.36 40.46 -17.70
CA ARG A 639 28.50 39.60 -17.33
C ARG A 639 28.92 39.81 -15.89
N GLU A 640 28.92 41.08 -15.39
CA GLU A 640 29.17 41.37 -13.99
C GLU A 640 28.13 40.69 -13.08
N ARG A 641 26.84 40.73 -13.47
CA ARG A 641 25.78 40.09 -12.67
C ARG A 641 25.88 38.56 -12.69
N VAL A 642 26.22 37.93 -13.81
CA VAL A 642 26.48 36.47 -13.91
C VAL A 642 27.65 36.07 -13.00
N ASP A 643 28.72 36.89 -12.96
CA ASP A 643 29.86 36.62 -12.07
C ASP A 643 29.50 36.84 -10.60
N ASP A 644 28.76 37.91 -10.27
CA ASP A 644 28.33 38.22 -8.90
C ASP A 644 27.43 37.12 -8.31
N LEU A 645 26.62 36.47 -9.17
CA LEU A 645 25.72 35.35 -8.81
C LEU A 645 26.39 33.97 -8.86
N ASP A 646 27.67 33.90 -9.22
CA ASP A 646 28.43 32.64 -9.41
C ASP A 646 27.81 31.66 -10.36
N LEU A 647 27.10 32.16 -11.40
CA LEU A 647 26.36 31.33 -12.38
C LEU A 647 27.22 30.89 -13.58
N ALA A 648 28.52 31.12 -13.56
CA ALA A 648 29.41 30.83 -14.69
C ALA A 648 29.48 29.31 -15.01
N VAL A 649 29.30 28.44 -14.03
CA VAL A 649 29.28 26.97 -14.22
C VAL A 649 27.95 26.55 -14.83
N GLU A 650 26.82 26.99 -14.28
CA GLU A 650 25.46 26.66 -14.70
C GLU A 650 25.20 27.15 -16.13
N LEU A 651 25.71 28.31 -16.49
CA LEU A 651 25.57 28.86 -17.84
C LEU A 651 26.66 28.38 -18.81
N GLY A 652 27.58 27.50 -18.35
CA GLY A 652 28.64 26.92 -19.17
C GLY A 652 29.69 27.94 -19.67
N THR A 653 29.89 29.04 -18.92
CA THR A 653 30.86 30.10 -19.23
C THR A 653 32.21 29.85 -18.57
N SER A 654 32.31 28.94 -17.58
CA SER A 654 33.55 28.56 -16.92
C SER A 654 34.18 27.33 -17.59
N GLY A 655 35.47 27.41 -17.89
CA GLY A 655 36.24 26.29 -18.48
C GLY A 655 36.66 25.18 -17.49
N GLU A 656 36.16 25.15 -16.29
CA GLU A 656 36.46 24.15 -15.27
C GLU A 656 35.26 23.16 -15.09
N ILE A 657 35.37 21.99 -15.70
CA ILE A 657 34.47 20.88 -15.39
C ILE A 657 34.96 20.25 -14.09
N ASP A 658 34.22 20.46 -12.99
CA ASP A 658 34.47 19.78 -11.72
C ASP A 658 34.02 18.29 -11.85
N GLU A 659 34.97 17.34 -11.73
CA GLU A 659 34.74 15.87 -11.77
C GLU A 659 33.87 15.36 -10.59
N GLN A 660 33.24 16.22 -9.80
CA GLN A 660 32.45 15.86 -8.62
C GLN A 660 30.92 15.92 -8.82
N MET A 661 30.41 16.22 -10.00
CA MET A 661 28.98 16.18 -10.30
C MET A 661 28.50 14.86 -10.94
N GLU A 662 28.94 13.71 -10.45
CA GLU A 662 28.34 12.41 -10.75
C GLU A 662 27.41 11.94 -9.63
N VAL A 663 26.36 12.67 -9.32
CA VAL A 663 25.15 12.12 -8.67
C VAL A 663 23.92 12.93 -9.07
N ARG A 664 23.44 12.69 -10.28
CA ARG A 664 22.04 13.01 -10.62
C ARG A 664 21.32 11.71 -10.93
N GLY A 665 20.16 11.52 -10.29
CA GLY A 665 19.35 10.33 -10.43
C GLY A 665 18.79 10.11 -11.84
N PRO A 666 18.23 8.93 -12.13
CA PRO A 666 17.87 8.52 -13.49
C PRO A 666 16.64 9.22 -14.12
N ASP A 667 16.05 10.22 -13.48
CA ASP A 667 14.78 10.84 -13.91
C ASP A 667 14.92 12.25 -14.53
N GLU A 668 16.14 12.75 -14.78
CA GLU A 668 16.35 14.00 -15.49
C GLU A 668 16.85 13.78 -16.95
N ALA A 669 16.00 13.13 -17.75
CA ALA A 669 16.17 13.09 -19.18
C ALA A 669 15.51 14.32 -19.83
N GLY A 670 16.29 15.39 -20.04
CA GLY A 670 15.74 16.54 -20.75
C GLY A 670 16.68 17.70 -21.00
N SER A 671 17.99 17.51 -21.02
CA SER A 671 18.85 18.50 -21.71
C SER A 671 20.14 17.79 -22.15
N THR A 672 20.12 17.33 -23.39
CA THR A 672 21.35 17.01 -24.10
C THR A 672 21.99 18.35 -24.48
N LEU A 673 22.85 18.89 -23.62
CA LEU A 673 23.84 19.85 -24.05
C LEU A 673 24.76 19.12 -25.04
N ALA A 674 24.75 19.57 -26.29
CA ALA A 674 25.62 19.06 -27.32
C ALA A 674 27.07 19.18 -26.83
N GLU A 675 27.83 18.05 -26.85
CA GLU A 675 29.27 18.06 -26.74
C GLU A 675 29.87 18.87 -27.90
N GLY A 676 30.08 20.15 -27.66
CA GLY A 676 30.83 21.05 -28.51
C GLY A 676 32.10 21.47 -27.80
N ASP A 677 33.24 21.22 -28.43
CA ASP A 677 34.58 21.67 -28.02
C ASP A 677 34.56 23.13 -27.50
N VAL A 678 34.59 23.37 -26.21
CA VAL A 678 34.79 24.69 -25.65
C VAL A 678 36.25 24.80 -25.23
N ALA A 679 37.06 25.28 -26.15
CA ALA A 679 38.34 25.87 -25.85
C ALA A 679 38.15 27.40 -25.64
N GLY A 680 38.18 27.84 -24.37
CA GLY A 680 38.65 29.12 -23.88
C GLY A 680 38.22 30.42 -24.57
N ASP A 681 37.11 30.50 -25.33
CA ASP A 681 36.57 31.76 -25.87
C ASP A 681 35.33 32.15 -25.04
N GLU A 682 35.22 33.39 -24.58
CA GLU A 682 34.02 33.96 -23.99
C GLU A 682 32.83 33.74 -24.91
N LEU A 683 31.73 33.20 -24.37
CA LEU A 683 30.46 33.07 -25.05
C LEU A 683 30.05 34.45 -25.67
N ALA A 684 29.56 34.42 -26.90
CA ALA A 684 28.97 35.61 -27.51
C ALA A 684 27.78 36.06 -26.61
N ILE A 685 27.60 37.38 -26.47
CA ILE A 685 26.56 37.91 -25.58
C ILE A 685 25.15 37.42 -25.94
N ASP A 686 24.87 37.26 -27.25
CA ASP A 686 23.57 36.75 -27.68
C ASP A 686 23.31 35.31 -27.18
N GLU A 687 24.34 34.47 -27.23
CA GLU A 687 24.29 33.09 -26.69
C GLU A 687 24.22 33.08 -25.17
N LEU A 688 24.92 33.95 -24.50
CA LEU A 688 24.86 34.09 -23.05
C LEU A 688 23.45 34.52 -22.59
N VAL A 689 22.82 35.46 -23.27
CA VAL A 689 21.46 35.92 -22.96
C VAL A 689 20.45 34.79 -23.20
N GLU A 690 20.62 33.99 -24.26
CA GLU A 690 19.77 32.82 -24.51
C GLU A 690 19.88 31.80 -23.38
N ARG A 691 21.08 31.45 -22.90
CA ARG A 691 21.33 30.56 -21.77
C ARG A 691 20.82 31.10 -20.44
N ILE A 692 20.91 32.42 -20.22
CA ILE A 692 20.32 33.05 -19.05
C ILE A 692 18.80 32.82 -19.05
N HIS A 693 18.13 33.00 -20.19
CA HIS A 693 16.69 32.76 -20.26
C HIS A 693 16.33 31.30 -20.07
N GLU A 694 17.11 30.36 -20.62
CA GLU A 694 16.91 28.93 -20.37
C GLU A 694 17.03 28.61 -18.87
N TYR A 695 18.11 29.04 -18.24
CA TYR A 695 18.35 28.84 -16.81
C TYR A 695 17.26 29.48 -15.95
N LEU A 696 16.87 30.70 -16.19
CA LEU A 696 15.83 31.40 -15.43
C LEU A 696 14.45 30.74 -15.63
N THR A 697 14.17 30.19 -16.83
CA THR A 697 12.94 29.45 -17.07
C THR A 697 12.92 28.14 -16.27
N ASP A 698 14.04 27.43 -16.22
CA ASP A 698 14.17 26.21 -15.42
C ASP A 698 13.98 26.53 -13.92
N VAL A 699 14.58 27.61 -13.41
CA VAL A 699 14.40 28.08 -12.04
C VAL A 699 12.93 28.43 -11.78
N LYS A 700 12.31 29.26 -12.62
CA LYS A 700 10.90 29.68 -12.47
C LYS A 700 9.92 28.51 -12.52
N THR A 701 10.19 27.52 -13.35
CA THR A 701 9.30 26.35 -13.50
C THR A 701 9.55 25.25 -12.48
N THR A 702 10.62 25.38 -11.69
CA THR A 702 10.89 24.46 -10.58
C THR A 702 9.78 24.53 -9.55
N GLN A 703 9.24 23.36 -9.19
CA GLN A 703 8.19 23.28 -8.18
C GLN A 703 8.79 23.38 -6.78
N ILE A 704 8.34 24.36 -6.03
CA ILE A 704 8.68 24.55 -4.61
C ILE A 704 7.46 24.37 -3.71
N ARG A 705 7.70 24.04 -2.44
CA ARG A 705 6.64 23.90 -1.46
C ARG A 705 6.28 25.25 -0.85
N LEU A 706 5.00 25.58 -0.80
CA LEU A 706 4.46 26.75 -0.10
C LEU A 706 4.07 26.37 1.33
N GLY A 707 5.05 26.18 2.20
CA GLY A 707 4.86 25.82 3.59
C GLY A 707 4.72 24.33 3.82
N LEU A 708 4.05 23.96 4.92
CA LEU A 708 3.77 22.59 5.33
C LEU A 708 2.25 22.32 5.23
N HIS A 709 1.88 21.06 5.12
CA HIS A 709 0.50 20.61 5.24
C HIS A 709 0.14 20.41 6.72
N THR A 710 -1.04 20.78 7.14
CA THR A 710 -1.64 20.40 8.43
C THR A 710 -2.78 19.45 8.14
N MET A 711 -2.76 18.27 8.74
CA MET A 711 -3.83 17.28 8.54
C MET A 711 -5.21 17.85 8.88
N GLY A 712 -6.19 17.56 8.03
CA GLY A 712 -7.55 18.06 8.16
C GLY A 712 -7.73 19.51 7.71
N GLU A 713 -6.68 20.19 7.26
CA GLU A 713 -6.74 21.57 6.78
C GLU A 713 -6.41 21.63 5.27
N PRO A 714 -7.41 21.46 4.38
CA PRO A 714 -7.15 21.62 2.94
C PRO A 714 -6.69 23.03 2.61
N PRO A 715 -5.89 23.23 1.54
CA PRO A 715 -5.46 24.55 1.11
C PRO A 715 -6.67 25.41 0.75
N ILE A 716 -6.61 26.70 1.11
CA ILE A 716 -7.67 27.71 0.86
C ILE A 716 -7.09 28.92 0.13
N ASP A 717 -7.96 29.75 -0.41
CA ASP A 717 -7.62 31.01 -1.09
C ASP A 717 -6.54 30.82 -2.16
N ASP A 718 -5.53 31.67 -2.19
CA ASP A 718 -4.43 31.66 -3.16
C ASP A 718 -3.67 30.30 -3.19
N ARG A 719 -3.55 29.64 -2.03
CA ARG A 719 -2.89 28.31 -1.96
C ARG A 719 -3.68 27.23 -2.68
N LEU A 720 -5.01 27.26 -2.61
CA LEU A 720 -5.86 26.33 -3.35
C LEU A 720 -5.71 26.55 -4.86
N VAL A 721 -5.68 27.81 -5.29
CA VAL A 721 -5.50 28.16 -6.70
C VAL A 721 -4.16 27.62 -7.22
N GLU A 722 -3.06 27.91 -6.53
CA GLU A 722 -1.72 27.44 -6.89
C GLU A 722 -1.66 25.90 -6.95
N TYR A 723 -2.28 25.24 -5.97
CA TYR A 723 -2.28 23.80 -5.94
C TYR A 723 -3.08 23.19 -7.11
N LEU A 724 -4.24 23.76 -7.43
CA LEU A 724 -5.04 23.31 -8.59
C LEU A 724 -4.32 23.53 -9.93
N VAL A 725 -3.63 24.66 -10.08
CA VAL A 725 -2.77 24.91 -11.25
C VAL A 725 -1.62 23.89 -11.31
N ALA A 726 -1.02 23.55 -10.18
CA ALA A 726 0.04 22.53 -10.12
C ALA A 726 -0.49 21.12 -10.44
N LEU A 727 -1.67 20.75 -9.96
CA LEU A 727 -2.33 19.47 -10.22
C LEU A 727 -2.68 19.25 -11.68
N THR A 728 -3.12 20.33 -12.36
CA THR A 728 -3.61 20.26 -13.75
C THR A 728 -2.58 20.73 -14.78
N ARG A 729 -1.33 20.94 -14.37
CA ARG A 729 -0.23 21.32 -15.28
C ARG A 729 0.14 20.25 -16.30
N LEU A 730 -0.20 19.00 -16.03
CA LEU A 730 -0.06 17.84 -16.91
C LEU A 730 -1.44 17.26 -17.21
N GLU A 731 -1.51 16.38 -18.20
CA GLU A 731 -2.71 15.60 -18.47
C GLU A 731 -3.09 14.74 -17.27
N ASN A 732 -4.40 14.66 -16.97
CA ASN A 732 -4.96 13.78 -15.95
C ASN A 732 -5.88 12.75 -16.63
N GLY A 733 -5.35 11.57 -16.89
CA GLY A 733 -6.05 10.57 -17.71
C GLY A 733 -6.32 11.10 -19.10
N ASP A 734 -7.60 11.16 -19.46
CA ASP A 734 -8.04 11.70 -20.77
C ASP A 734 -8.25 13.23 -20.74
N THR A 735 -8.13 13.87 -19.57
CA THR A 735 -8.31 15.32 -19.41
C THR A 735 -7.04 16.07 -19.83
N PRO A 736 -7.15 17.06 -20.75
CA PRO A 736 -5.99 17.80 -21.24
C PRO A 736 -5.35 18.68 -20.16
N SER A 737 -4.05 18.93 -20.31
CA SER A 737 -3.30 19.87 -19.46
C SER A 737 -3.89 21.29 -19.54
N LEU A 738 -4.13 21.92 -18.38
CA LEU A 738 -4.57 23.33 -18.33
C LEU A 738 -3.56 24.24 -19.03
N ARG A 739 -2.27 24.05 -18.75
CA ARG A 739 -1.19 24.87 -19.29
C ARG A 739 -1.08 24.74 -20.81
N GLU A 740 -1.16 23.54 -21.38
CA GLU A 740 -1.14 23.32 -22.82
C GLU A 740 -2.40 23.89 -23.48
N SER A 741 -3.56 23.74 -22.86
CA SER A 741 -4.83 24.25 -23.33
C SER A 741 -4.84 25.79 -23.40
N VAL A 742 -4.30 26.45 -22.35
CA VAL A 742 -4.16 27.92 -22.31
C VAL A 742 -3.16 28.40 -23.39
N ALA A 743 -1.99 27.78 -23.50
CA ALA A 743 -1.02 28.11 -24.55
C ALA A 743 -1.64 27.94 -25.93
N GLY A 744 -2.36 26.85 -26.18
CA GLY A 744 -3.07 26.63 -27.44
C GLY A 744 -4.15 27.68 -27.74
N ALA A 745 -4.90 28.11 -26.71
CA ALA A 745 -5.92 29.16 -26.85
C ALA A 745 -5.31 30.54 -27.12
N LEU A 746 -4.14 30.83 -26.50
CA LEU A 746 -3.37 32.06 -26.78
C LEU A 746 -2.56 32.01 -28.08
N GLY A 747 -2.52 30.87 -28.77
CA GLY A 747 -1.75 30.68 -30.01
C GLY A 747 -0.24 30.57 -29.79
N VAL A 748 0.18 30.20 -28.61
CA VAL A 748 1.58 29.92 -28.22
C VAL A 748 1.93 28.47 -28.55
N ASP A 749 3.12 28.26 -29.13
CA ASP A 749 3.65 26.92 -29.37
C ASP A 749 4.18 26.33 -28.04
N TYR A 750 3.42 25.42 -27.45
CA TYR A 750 3.73 24.79 -26.17
C TYR A 750 5.04 24.00 -26.18
N ASP A 751 5.33 23.31 -27.27
CA ASP A 751 6.59 22.58 -27.43
C ASP A 751 7.80 23.52 -27.53
N ALA A 752 7.64 24.64 -28.24
CA ALA A 752 8.67 25.68 -28.27
C ALA A 752 8.89 26.32 -26.90
N MET A 753 7.82 26.63 -26.20
CA MET A 753 7.86 27.17 -24.85
C MET A 753 8.63 26.26 -23.88
N ARG A 754 8.48 24.94 -24.01
CA ARG A 754 9.19 23.96 -23.15
C ARG A 754 10.63 23.72 -23.55
N ASN A 755 10.91 23.65 -24.86
CA ASN A 755 12.19 23.14 -25.36
C ASN A 755 13.11 24.23 -25.87
N ARG A 756 12.60 25.47 -26.09
CA ARG A 756 13.34 26.60 -26.66
C ARG A 756 12.93 27.94 -25.99
N PRO A 757 12.95 28.03 -24.62
CA PRO A 757 12.43 29.19 -23.91
C PRO A 757 13.13 30.51 -24.30
N GLY A 758 14.42 30.48 -24.57
CA GLY A 758 15.20 31.63 -25.00
C GLY A 758 14.95 32.12 -26.43
N GLU A 759 14.25 31.34 -27.27
CA GLU A 759 13.98 31.75 -28.68
C GLU A 759 12.88 32.83 -28.73
N TYR A 760 13.12 33.85 -29.52
CA TYR A 760 12.18 34.96 -29.72
C TYR A 760 11.21 34.65 -30.88
N ASP A 761 9.92 34.72 -30.63
CA ASP A 761 8.88 34.60 -31.67
C ASP A 761 8.48 36.01 -32.15
N ASP A 762 8.91 36.37 -33.37
CA ASP A 762 8.59 37.65 -34.04
C ASP A 762 7.09 37.95 -34.07
N ALA A 763 6.29 36.94 -34.02
CA ALA A 763 4.87 37.08 -34.19
C ALA A 763 4.12 37.16 -32.83
N LEU A 764 4.72 36.67 -31.75
CA LEU A 764 4.29 36.96 -30.40
C LEU A 764 4.87 38.28 -29.91
N GLY A 765 6.02 38.70 -30.44
CA GLY A 765 6.75 39.90 -30.03
C GLY A 765 7.47 39.72 -28.68
N MET A 766 7.70 38.48 -28.28
CA MET A 766 8.32 38.12 -27.02
C MET A 766 9.04 36.76 -27.12
N THR A 767 9.80 36.38 -26.13
CA THR A 767 10.41 35.05 -26.03
C THR A 767 9.38 34.00 -25.60
N TYR A 768 9.73 32.71 -25.82
CA TYR A 768 8.90 31.64 -25.29
C TYR A 768 8.97 31.59 -23.75
N ALA A 769 10.01 32.09 -23.09
CA ALA A 769 10.06 32.22 -21.64
C ALA A 769 9.03 33.25 -21.13
N GLU A 770 9.00 34.44 -21.72
CA GLU A 770 7.99 35.48 -21.43
C GLU A 770 6.56 34.96 -21.71
N ALA A 771 6.40 34.21 -22.81
CA ALA A 771 5.12 33.57 -23.14
C ALA A 771 4.73 32.51 -22.10
N ALA A 772 5.69 31.80 -21.52
CA ALA A 772 5.44 30.83 -20.45
C ALA A 772 4.94 31.50 -19.16
N ASP A 773 5.50 32.65 -18.78
CA ASP A 773 5.04 33.46 -17.66
C ASP A 773 3.59 33.93 -17.88
N HIS A 774 3.27 34.46 -19.06
CA HIS A 774 1.89 34.87 -19.40
C HIS A 774 0.91 33.68 -19.40
N VAL A 775 1.32 32.52 -19.90
CA VAL A 775 0.50 31.30 -19.83
C VAL A 775 0.23 30.90 -18.38
N HIS A 776 1.25 30.97 -17.52
CA HIS A 776 1.10 30.64 -16.12
C HIS A 776 0.16 31.62 -15.38
N GLU A 777 0.38 32.93 -15.55
CA GLU A 777 -0.50 33.98 -15.01
C GLU A 777 -1.95 33.79 -15.45
N SER A 778 -2.14 33.42 -16.74
CA SER A 778 -3.46 33.13 -17.27
C SER A 778 -4.12 31.90 -16.65
N CYS A 779 -3.34 30.85 -16.38
CA CYS A 779 -3.84 29.67 -15.66
C CYS A 779 -4.30 30.04 -14.25
N VAL A 780 -3.50 30.83 -13.51
CA VAL A 780 -3.83 31.30 -12.15
C VAL A 780 -5.13 32.12 -12.18
N GLU A 781 -5.23 33.12 -13.05
CA GLU A 781 -6.40 34.01 -13.13
C GLU A 781 -7.70 33.25 -13.51
N LEU A 782 -7.59 32.27 -14.40
CA LEU A 782 -8.72 31.42 -14.75
C LEU A 782 -9.21 30.58 -13.56
N VAL A 783 -8.29 29.98 -12.81
CA VAL A 783 -8.64 29.20 -11.61
C VAL A 783 -9.14 30.11 -10.48
N GLU A 784 -8.54 31.30 -10.26
CA GLU A 784 -9.05 32.30 -9.32
C GLU A 784 -10.50 32.71 -9.66
N THR A 785 -10.80 32.90 -10.95
CA THR A 785 -12.16 33.22 -11.39
C THR A 785 -13.11 32.08 -11.05
N ARG A 786 -12.70 30.82 -11.18
CA ARG A 786 -13.49 29.66 -10.73
C ARG A 786 -13.67 29.62 -9.23
N ALA A 787 -12.60 29.84 -8.48
CA ALA A 787 -12.62 29.89 -7.03
C ALA A 787 -13.57 31.00 -6.50
N ALA A 788 -13.55 32.19 -7.11
CA ALA A 788 -14.44 33.30 -6.78
C ALA A 788 -15.94 32.99 -7.02
N ASN A 789 -16.22 32.00 -7.84
CA ASN A 789 -17.58 31.50 -8.13
C ASN A 789 -17.85 30.12 -7.49
N GLU A 790 -17.13 29.79 -6.41
CA GLU A 790 -17.28 28.54 -5.66
C GLU A 790 -17.11 27.27 -6.53
N PHE A 791 -16.33 27.36 -7.60
CA PHE A 791 -16.10 26.32 -8.61
C PHE A 791 -17.36 25.87 -9.36
N ASP A 792 -18.40 26.70 -9.40
CA ASP A 792 -19.56 26.41 -10.25
C ASP A 792 -19.19 26.57 -11.75
N VAL A 793 -19.53 25.55 -12.53
CA VAL A 793 -19.39 25.62 -14.02
C VAL A 793 -20.55 26.41 -14.58
N PRO A 794 -20.30 27.53 -15.28
CA PRO A 794 -21.38 28.36 -15.84
C PRO A 794 -22.26 27.59 -16.81
N ASP A 795 -23.57 27.79 -16.75
CA ASP A 795 -24.54 27.15 -17.67
C ASP A 795 -24.21 27.40 -19.14
N SER A 796 -23.66 28.60 -19.45
CA SER A 796 -23.20 28.95 -20.80
C SER A 796 -22.05 28.06 -21.32
N GLU A 797 -21.25 27.50 -20.44
CA GLU A 797 -20.16 26.59 -20.80
C GLU A 797 -20.62 25.14 -20.90
N ARG A 798 -21.61 24.75 -20.10
CA ARG A 798 -22.26 23.44 -20.20
C ARG A 798 -23.06 23.27 -21.49
N GLU A 799 -23.61 24.37 -22.04
CA GLU A 799 -24.40 24.39 -23.26
C GLU A 799 -23.59 24.72 -24.54
N ALA A 800 -22.29 25.11 -24.36
CA ALA A 800 -21.44 25.52 -25.47
C ALA A 800 -21.05 24.33 -26.36
N GLY A 801 -21.05 24.55 -27.66
CA GLY A 801 -20.57 23.56 -28.63
C GLY A 801 -19.02 23.51 -28.70
N PRO A 802 -18.44 22.46 -29.30
CA PRO A 802 -16.99 22.26 -29.32
C PRO A 802 -16.22 23.39 -30.06
N ASP A 803 -16.88 24.17 -30.87
CA ASP A 803 -16.32 25.28 -31.64
C ASP A 803 -16.62 26.67 -31.03
N ASP A 804 -17.33 26.73 -29.92
CA ASP A 804 -17.63 27.99 -29.25
C ASP A 804 -16.41 28.49 -28.45
N GLU A 805 -16.05 29.74 -28.59
CA GLU A 805 -14.93 30.37 -27.90
C GLU A 805 -15.20 30.44 -26.39
N VAL A 806 -14.26 29.99 -25.55
CA VAL A 806 -14.23 30.32 -24.12
C VAL A 806 -14.00 31.83 -24.05
N ASN A 807 -14.71 32.51 -23.14
CA ASN A 807 -14.52 33.93 -22.98
C ASN A 807 -13.20 34.18 -22.20
N ILE A 808 -12.10 34.21 -22.97
CA ILE A 808 -10.75 34.50 -22.47
C ILE A 808 -10.55 36.03 -22.26
N ASN A 809 -11.57 36.87 -22.46
CA ASN A 809 -11.50 38.34 -22.28
C ASN A 809 -11.33 38.77 -20.79
N LEU A 810 -11.16 37.80 -19.87
CA LEU A 810 -10.72 38.00 -18.50
C LEU A 810 -9.19 37.90 -18.37
N LEU A 811 -8.47 37.50 -19.44
CA LEU A 811 -7.03 37.43 -19.42
C LEU A 811 -6.39 38.82 -19.51
N VAL A 812 -5.40 39.08 -18.65
CA VAL A 812 -4.62 40.35 -18.56
C VAL A 812 -3.86 40.67 -19.85
N VAL A 813 -3.70 39.68 -20.73
CA VAL A 813 -3.09 39.88 -22.05
C VAL A 813 -4.08 40.58 -22.95
N ASP A 814 -3.71 41.78 -23.38
CA ASP A 814 -4.41 42.56 -24.44
C ASP A 814 -4.38 41.73 -25.74
N ILE A 815 -5.36 40.82 -25.93
CA ILE A 815 -5.49 39.86 -27.05
C ILE A 815 -5.52 40.63 -28.39
N ASP A 816 -5.85 41.95 -28.38
CA ASP A 816 -5.75 42.81 -29.58
C ASP A 816 -4.32 42.93 -30.12
N THR A 817 -3.29 42.51 -29.33
CA THR A 817 -1.88 42.50 -29.79
C THR A 817 -1.44 41.13 -30.32
N LEU A 818 -2.11 40.01 -29.91
CA LEU A 818 -1.88 38.66 -30.40
C LEU A 818 -2.85 38.41 -31.56
N GLY A 819 -2.38 38.51 -32.80
CA GLY A 819 -3.18 38.58 -34.02
C GLY A 819 -4.30 37.55 -34.16
N ASP A 820 -5.49 38.08 -34.56
CA ASP A 820 -6.67 37.32 -34.97
C ASP A 820 -6.31 36.07 -35.83
N GLY A 821 -6.55 34.82 -35.24
CA GLY A 821 -6.51 33.60 -36.07
C GLY A 821 -5.39 32.61 -35.73
N ARG A 822 -4.71 32.69 -34.58
CA ARG A 822 -3.65 31.79 -34.16
C ARG A 822 -4.05 30.64 -33.24
N ALA A 823 -5.24 30.75 -32.61
CA ALA A 823 -5.67 29.67 -31.72
C ALA A 823 -5.60 28.30 -32.40
N LYS A 824 -5.00 27.33 -31.73
CA LYS A 824 -4.91 25.94 -32.22
C LYS A 824 -6.34 25.38 -32.34
N SER A 825 -6.65 24.70 -33.43
CA SER A 825 -7.98 24.08 -33.61
C SER A 825 -8.25 23.12 -32.46
N GLY A 826 -9.36 23.30 -31.75
CA GLY A 826 -9.73 22.47 -30.59
C GLY A 826 -9.28 23.02 -29.22
N ALA A 827 -8.31 23.95 -29.16
CA ALA A 827 -7.75 24.43 -27.88
C ALA A 827 -8.79 25.03 -26.92
N HIS A 828 -9.83 25.68 -27.44
CA HIS A 828 -10.92 26.16 -26.59
C HIS A 828 -11.77 25.06 -26.01
N ASN A 829 -11.90 23.92 -26.70
CA ASN A 829 -12.58 22.76 -26.13
C ASN A 829 -11.73 22.11 -25.05
N ASP A 830 -10.44 21.93 -25.30
CA ASP A 830 -9.49 21.36 -24.34
C ASP A 830 -9.42 22.22 -23.08
N LEU A 831 -9.40 23.56 -23.22
CA LEU A 831 -9.44 24.50 -22.09
C LEU A 831 -10.73 24.40 -21.29
N ARG A 832 -11.88 24.25 -21.96
CA ARG A 832 -13.17 24.08 -21.28
C ARG A 832 -13.22 22.78 -20.50
N GLU A 833 -12.73 21.71 -21.09
CA GLU A 833 -12.63 20.39 -20.46
C GLU A 833 -11.69 20.43 -19.22
N ALA A 834 -10.51 21.03 -19.32
CA ALA A 834 -9.60 21.22 -18.21
C ALA A 834 -10.22 22.06 -17.08
N LEU A 835 -10.93 23.16 -17.41
CA LEU A 835 -11.61 23.98 -16.39
C LEU A 835 -12.81 23.29 -15.74
N ALA A 836 -13.57 22.49 -16.49
CA ALA A 836 -14.66 21.69 -15.96
C ALA A 836 -14.11 20.64 -14.99
N PHE A 837 -13.04 19.95 -15.36
CA PHE A 837 -12.35 18.99 -14.50
C PHE A 837 -11.85 19.61 -13.19
N ILE A 838 -11.29 20.83 -13.25
CA ILE A 838 -10.90 21.56 -12.04
C ILE A 838 -12.09 21.78 -11.10
N CYS A 839 -13.24 22.19 -11.66
CA CYS A 839 -14.43 22.50 -10.88
C CYS A 839 -15.14 21.25 -10.34
N GLU A 840 -15.28 20.22 -11.17
CA GLU A 840 -16.12 19.06 -10.90
C GLU A 840 -15.36 17.93 -10.20
N GLU A 841 -14.02 17.85 -10.37
CA GLU A 841 -13.21 16.77 -9.83
C GLU A 841 -12.07 17.29 -8.92
N ALA A 842 -11.13 18.10 -9.45
CA ALA A 842 -9.90 18.41 -8.73
C ALA A 842 -10.16 19.21 -7.44
N ALA A 843 -10.96 20.26 -7.49
CA ALA A 843 -11.22 21.11 -6.32
C ALA A 843 -12.02 20.38 -5.22
N PRO A 844 -13.08 19.61 -5.51
CA PRO A 844 -13.73 18.75 -4.51
C PRO A 844 -12.77 17.73 -3.89
N ARG A 845 -11.94 17.06 -4.68
CA ARG A 845 -11.00 16.05 -4.17
C ARG A 845 -9.92 16.66 -3.27
N VAL A 846 -9.40 17.85 -3.59
CA VAL A 846 -8.45 18.56 -2.70
C VAL A 846 -9.12 18.95 -1.39
N ARG A 847 -10.38 19.37 -1.42
CA ARG A 847 -11.14 19.69 -0.20
C ARG A 847 -11.40 18.49 0.68
N GLY A 848 -11.47 17.28 0.10
CA GLY A 848 -11.60 16.03 0.84
C GLY A 848 -10.47 15.75 1.84
N ALA A 849 -9.35 16.49 1.79
CA ALA A 849 -8.33 16.45 2.83
C ALA A 849 -8.85 16.89 4.23
N GLU A 850 -10.02 17.51 4.31
CA GLU A 850 -10.67 17.80 5.60
C GLU A 850 -11.00 16.53 6.41
N ASP A 851 -11.12 15.37 5.73
CA ASP A 851 -11.45 14.09 6.36
C ASP A 851 -10.22 13.32 6.89
N GLU A 852 -8.99 13.80 6.71
CA GLU A 852 -7.75 13.12 7.14
C GLU A 852 -7.71 12.88 8.66
N VAL A 853 -8.11 13.88 9.45
CA VAL A 853 -8.16 13.78 10.91
C VAL A 853 -9.39 12.99 11.38
N PRO A 854 -10.61 13.25 10.88
CA PRO A 854 -11.77 12.39 11.13
C PRO A 854 -11.51 10.91 10.84
N ARG A 855 -10.89 10.58 9.70
CA ARG A 855 -10.56 9.20 9.33
C ARG A 855 -9.52 8.56 10.25
N THR A 856 -8.54 9.34 10.70
CA THR A 856 -7.57 8.88 11.72
C THR A 856 -8.28 8.53 13.02
N ALA A 857 -9.25 9.34 13.44
CA ALA A 857 -10.07 9.10 14.62
C ALA A 857 -11.06 7.93 14.43
N ASP A 858 -11.59 7.72 13.21
CA ASP A 858 -12.40 6.53 12.88
C ASP A 858 -11.57 5.25 13.04
N ALA A 859 -10.32 5.24 12.54
CA ALA A 859 -9.41 4.11 12.73
C ALA A 859 -9.14 3.83 14.22
N LEU A 860 -9.05 4.87 15.08
CA LEU A 860 -8.95 4.73 16.53
C LEU A 860 -10.25 4.23 17.19
N ASN A 861 -11.36 4.25 16.48
CA ASN A 861 -12.60 3.61 16.89
C ASN A 861 -12.74 2.17 16.39
N GLY A 862 -11.73 1.66 15.71
CA GLY A 862 -11.75 0.33 15.10
C GLY A 862 -12.61 0.29 13.83
N ASP A 863 -12.75 1.39 13.12
CA ASP A 863 -13.44 1.43 11.84
C ASP A 863 -12.48 1.13 10.68
N TYR A 864 -13.03 0.65 9.59
CA TYR A 864 -12.29 0.35 8.37
C TYR A 864 -11.77 1.62 7.70
N VAL A 865 -10.54 1.57 7.20
CA VAL A 865 -9.95 2.64 6.37
C VAL A 865 -9.99 2.20 4.91
N PRO A 866 -10.80 2.84 4.05
CA PRO A 866 -10.93 2.45 2.65
C PRO A 866 -9.60 2.55 1.89
N PRO A 867 -9.37 1.68 0.90
CA PRO A 867 -8.15 1.73 0.10
C PRO A 867 -8.14 2.91 -0.87
N GLY A 868 -6.94 3.39 -1.20
CA GLY A 868 -6.74 4.42 -2.20
C GLY A 868 -5.43 4.31 -2.95
N GLY A 869 -5.31 5.06 -4.03
CA GLY A 869 -4.09 5.13 -4.81
C GLY A 869 -2.99 5.93 -4.09
N SER A 870 -1.75 5.73 -4.47
CA SER A 870 -0.61 6.49 -3.97
C SER A 870 0.25 7.01 -5.11
N GLY A 871 0.92 8.13 -4.91
CA GLY A 871 1.78 8.73 -5.93
C GLY A 871 1.85 10.25 -5.79
N ALA A 872 2.33 10.91 -6.84
CA ALA A 872 2.44 12.36 -6.86
C ALA A 872 1.21 12.99 -7.53
N PRO A 873 0.26 13.58 -6.78
CA PRO A 873 -0.95 14.18 -7.35
C PRO A 873 -0.65 15.23 -8.42
N THR A 874 0.43 15.98 -8.27
CA THR A 874 0.85 17.02 -9.22
C THR A 874 1.49 16.49 -10.52
N ARG A 875 1.54 15.16 -10.71
CA ARG A 875 2.07 14.52 -11.93
C ARG A 875 0.98 13.81 -12.75
N GLY A 876 -0.19 14.41 -12.86
CA GLY A 876 -1.32 13.83 -13.57
C GLY A 876 -2.06 12.78 -12.77
N GLY A 877 -2.03 12.89 -11.44
CA GLY A 877 -2.60 11.94 -10.49
C GLY A 877 -3.67 12.56 -9.59
N VAL A 878 -4.55 13.40 -10.12
CA VAL A 878 -5.70 13.94 -9.35
C VAL A 878 -6.62 12.84 -8.82
N ASP A 879 -6.67 11.72 -9.49
CA ASP A 879 -7.38 10.51 -9.08
C ASP A 879 -6.84 9.85 -7.79
N LEU A 880 -5.62 10.21 -7.36
CA LEU A 880 -5.08 9.82 -6.07
C LEU A 880 -5.71 10.59 -4.88
N LEU A 881 -6.57 11.55 -5.17
CA LEU A 881 -7.30 12.34 -4.20
C LEU A 881 -8.79 11.94 -4.20
N PRO A 882 -9.53 12.12 -3.09
CA PRO A 882 -9.03 12.71 -1.83
C PRO A 882 -8.04 11.80 -1.12
N THR A 883 -7.23 12.40 -0.24
CA THR A 883 -6.48 11.69 0.80
C THR A 883 -7.43 11.10 1.85
N CYS A 884 -6.94 10.64 2.99
CA CYS A 884 -7.67 9.92 4.05
C CYS A 884 -7.93 8.42 3.75
N GLN A 885 -7.07 7.79 2.95
CA GLN A 885 -7.21 6.42 2.50
C GLN A 885 -6.02 5.53 2.92
N ALA A 886 -6.26 4.23 3.00
CA ALA A 886 -5.19 3.24 3.17
C ALA A 886 -4.54 2.97 1.81
N TYR A 887 -3.53 3.74 1.44
CA TYR A 887 -2.92 3.59 0.13
C TYR A 887 -2.14 2.28 -0.06
N PHE A 888 -2.07 1.83 -1.29
CA PHE A 888 -1.28 0.68 -1.75
C PHE A 888 -0.09 1.13 -2.63
N ALA A 889 0.95 0.30 -2.71
CA ALA A 889 2.12 0.60 -3.53
C ALA A 889 1.81 0.44 -5.02
N GLY A 890 1.69 1.55 -5.72
CA GLY A 890 1.57 1.59 -7.18
C GLY A 890 0.20 2.05 -7.68
N THR A 891 0.20 2.67 -8.85
CA THR A 891 -1.00 2.89 -9.65
C THR A 891 -1.15 1.74 -10.63
N LEU A 892 -2.32 1.11 -10.68
CA LEU A 892 -2.64 0.07 -11.67
C LEU A 892 -2.79 0.62 -13.10
N ARG A 893 -2.62 1.92 -13.31
CA ARG A 893 -2.63 2.47 -14.66
C ARG A 893 -1.43 1.98 -15.43
N GLY A 894 -1.69 1.15 -16.44
CA GLY A 894 -0.75 0.78 -17.49
C GLY A 894 -0.34 1.98 -18.34
N SER A 895 0.22 3.03 -17.72
CA SER A 895 1.02 3.99 -18.43
C SER A 895 2.41 3.38 -18.55
N SER A 896 2.73 2.93 -19.75
CA SER A 896 4.06 2.55 -20.18
C SER A 896 5.15 3.39 -19.49
N VAL A 897 5.90 2.75 -18.57
CA VAL A 897 7.22 3.20 -18.18
C VAL A 897 8.15 3.05 -19.39
#